data_ac7956172210ea22ab0570daf9781c88
#
_entry.id   ac7956172210ea22ab0570daf9781c88
#
_cell.length_a   1.000
_cell.length_b   1.000
_cell.length_c   1.000
_cell.angle_alpha   90.00
_cell.angle_beta   90.00
_cell.angle_gamma   90.00
#
_symmetry.space_group_name_H-M   'P 1'
#
loop_
_entity.id
_entity.type
_entity.pdbx_description
1 polymer ?
#
loop_
_entity_poly.entity_id
_entity_poly.type
_entity_poly.pdbx_seq_one_letter_code
_entity_poly.pdbx_strand_id
1 'polypeptide(L)'
;IKHNINNPDDGPVIISCYTKHLQDQLFNKDLPRLASAADAPVQAVLIKGRNNYICKSRLNWLINGAEKMLSGEEAMYLIALMVWLEHTQTGDMDECPGFTNGFTFRLMASVQSEPGFCTSPICARNGGCFFGPLRKMIYQANLIVVNHALMISEAKSRADTEEGNGFLPEYKSVIVDEAHNLPQAAYHQLTATLDNRSMAYFLDRIDPDHSHSVRWNNQLKSLGSLHPQFEGNRKDLSHSVVGCRDALKTFFNQMAGNSLHKFDPGAKYSTKLIIKDLIAEFGPLEKELSMLNRGLHSVRNQVRRMRDSLLDIDETKEDFLELHQLLDRGEGFMTDALLLIQFISTNQDNDLVYWYEGNFRRFGGKTELVLTANVAPIDLASDLSHNLFKSLDHCILTSATLRTETTFDYYLQRTGLNGVEFDDVKTAIFDSPFHYNDQVTYYQYSSSDGQRPEVIAKTILACHENYNKRMMILFTSRAQLEATLKILQGSPIGKQLPIFAQKRQTSRIGLIRGMHQTSNGILLGTNAFWEGVDLPGNLLEILIIVKMPFDVPTEPLVKAYGDLIESQGGSRFMNYALPESVIRFRQGFGRLIRTTYDEGIFIVMDDRIINKRYGVAFSDSIPVDLIPFKELNELGKF
;
A
#
# COMPACT_ATOMS: atom_id res chain seq x y z
N ILE A 1 19.74 15.86 -12.13
CA ILE A 1 18.87 16.87 -12.77
C ILE A 1 19.66 17.71 -13.78
N LYS A 2 20.75 18.38 -13.41
CA LYS A 2 21.58 19.18 -14.35
C LYS A 2 22.10 18.33 -15.51
N HIS A 3 22.52 17.09 -15.26
CA HIS A 3 22.96 16.16 -16.30
C HIS A 3 21.85 15.95 -17.35
N ASN A 4 20.65 15.56 -16.93
CA ASN A 4 19.53 15.29 -17.85
C ASN A 4 19.00 16.55 -18.55
N ILE A 5 19.06 17.73 -17.90
CA ILE A 5 18.74 19.01 -18.56
C ILE A 5 19.71 19.26 -19.73
N ASN A 6 20.99 18.93 -19.56
CA ASN A 6 22.02 19.09 -20.59
C ASN A 6 22.02 17.95 -21.63
N ASN A 7 21.40 16.81 -21.30
CA ASN A 7 21.27 15.63 -22.16
C ASN A 7 19.79 15.21 -22.27
N PRO A 8 18.97 15.92 -23.06
CA PRO A 8 17.53 15.65 -23.16
C PRO A 8 17.17 14.24 -23.64
N ASP A 9 18.07 13.60 -24.38
CA ASP A 9 17.89 12.24 -24.90
C ASP A 9 17.90 11.16 -23.78
N ASP A 10 18.38 11.50 -22.57
CA ASP A 10 18.31 10.62 -21.40
C ASP A 10 16.93 10.62 -20.73
N GLY A 11 16.01 11.44 -21.24
CA GLY A 11 14.67 11.59 -20.70
C GLY A 11 14.62 12.28 -19.33
N PRO A 12 13.47 12.28 -18.65
CA PRO A 12 13.31 12.88 -17.34
C PRO A 12 14.01 12.06 -16.23
N VAL A 13 14.39 12.73 -15.15
CA VAL A 13 14.77 12.04 -13.91
C VAL A 13 13.49 11.64 -13.17
N ILE A 14 13.39 10.38 -12.80
CA ILE A 14 12.31 9.90 -11.93
C ILE A 14 12.76 9.98 -10.47
N ILE A 15 11.98 10.64 -9.61
CA ILE A 15 12.18 10.58 -8.16
C ILE A 15 11.03 9.77 -7.56
N SER A 16 11.38 8.69 -6.89
CA SER A 16 10.43 7.79 -6.25
C SER A 16 10.47 7.94 -4.73
N CYS A 17 9.32 8.21 -4.10
CA CYS A 17 9.16 8.26 -2.65
C CYS A 17 8.24 7.12 -2.18
N TYR A 18 8.36 6.69 -0.92
CA TYR A 18 7.55 5.58 -0.42
C TYR A 18 6.06 5.93 -0.28
N THR A 19 5.73 7.11 0.26
CA THR A 19 4.35 7.50 0.55
C THR A 19 3.92 8.71 -0.26
N LYS A 20 2.60 8.84 -0.50
CA LYS A 20 2.01 10.02 -1.14
C LYS A 20 2.33 11.32 -0.38
N HIS A 21 2.37 11.26 0.96
CA HIS A 21 2.70 12.43 1.78
C HIS A 21 4.14 12.91 1.56
N LEU A 22 5.10 11.99 1.45
CA LEU A 22 6.48 12.32 1.10
C LEU A 22 6.60 12.89 -0.31
N GLN A 23 5.81 12.37 -1.27
CA GLN A 23 5.73 12.96 -2.61
C GLN A 23 5.28 14.42 -2.56
N ASP A 24 4.20 14.70 -1.82
CA ASP A 24 3.65 16.05 -1.68
C ASP A 24 4.63 16.99 -0.97
N GLN A 25 5.35 16.51 0.04
CA GLN A 25 6.40 17.26 0.73
C GLN A 25 7.56 17.59 -0.21
N LEU A 26 8.12 16.59 -0.88
CA LEU A 26 9.22 16.77 -1.83
C LEU A 26 8.82 17.76 -2.93
N PHE A 27 7.65 17.58 -3.53
CA PHE A 27 7.19 18.38 -4.65
C PHE A 27 6.89 19.83 -4.26
N ASN A 28 6.20 20.06 -3.13
CA ASN A 28 5.72 21.37 -2.76
C ASN A 28 6.70 22.19 -1.90
N LYS A 29 7.66 21.53 -1.22
CA LYS A 29 8.60 22.20 -0.30
C LYS A 29 10.05 22.11 -0.75
N ASP A 30 10.52 20.91 -1.07
CA ASP A 30 11.94 20.66 -1.25
C ASP A 30 12.41 20.98 -2.68
N LEU A 31 11.66 20.58 -3.70
CA LEU A 31 12.00 20.87 -5.09
C LEU A 31 12.01 22.36 -5.44
N PRO A 32 11.07 23.21 -4.98
CA PRO A 32 11.14 24.65 -5.23
C PRO A 32 12.41 25.29 -4.64
N ARG A 33 12.84 24.85 -3.44
CA ARG A 33 14.09 25.31 -2.82
C ARG A 33 15.31 24.87 -3.62
N LEU A 34 15.31 23.60 -4.07
CA LEU A 34 16.38 23.06 -4.88
C LEU A 34 16.47 23.76 -6.23
N ALA A 35 15.35 24.00 -6.91
CA ALA A 35 15.28 24.70 -8.19
C ALA A 35 15.88 26.11 -8.08
N SER A 36 15.54 26.84 -7.00
CA SER A 36 16.09 28.17 -6.73
C SER A 36 17.59 28.15 -6.49
N ALA A 37 18.13 27.10 -5.85
CA ALA A 37 19.55 26.97 -5.55
C ALA A 37 20.36 26.42 -6.72
N ALA A 38 19.73 25.67 -7.62
CA ALA A 38 20.42 24.96 -8.69
C ALA A 38 20.72 25.83 -9.92
N ASP A 39 20.14 27.03 -10.01
CA ASP A 39 20.22 27.93 -11.17
C ASP A 39 19.94 27.19 -12.51
N ALA A 40 18.91 26.36 -12.51
CA ALA A 40 18.54 25.53 -13.65
C ALA A 40 17.01 25.49 -13.81
N PRO A 41 16.49 25.49 -15.04
CA PRO A 41 15.05 25.42 -15.30
C PRO A 41 14.50 24.03 -14.97
N VAL A 42 14.00 23.82 -13.75
CA VAL A 42 13.40 22.56 -13.32
C VAL A 42 11.92 22.57 -13.67
N GLN A 43 11.51 21.75 -14.63
CA GLN A 43 10.11 21.46 -14.95
C GLN A 43 9.72 20.14 -14.27
N ALA A 44 9.19 20.25 -13.06
CA ALA A 44 8.82 19.10 -12.26
C ALA A 44 7.31 18.79 -12.38
N VAL A 45 6.97 17.51 -12.44
CA VAL A 45 5.59 17.01 -12.42
C VAL A 45 5.44 15.95 -11.33
N LEU A 46 4.43 16.10 -10.48
CA LEU A 46 4.01 15.07 -9.54
C LEU A 46 2.90 14.23 -10.17
N ILE A 47 3.09 12.92 -10.23
CA ILE A 47 2.05 11.99 -10.67
C ILE A 47 1.80 10.91 -9.62
N LYS A 48 0.54 10.73 -9.29
CA LYS A 48 0.02 9.62 -8.48
C LYS A 48 -0.67 8.60 -9.38
N GLY A 49 -0.95 7.41 -8.85
CA GLY A 49 -1.75 6.42 -9.57
C GLY A 49 -3.08 7.04 -10.04
N ARG A 50 -3.49 6.70 -11.25
CA ARG A 50 -4.64 7.30 -11.94
C ARG A 50 -5.93 7.30 -11.11
N ASN A 51 -6.15 6.26 -10.33
CA ASN A 51 -7.31 6.12 -9.44
C ASN A 51 -7.34 7.13 -8.27
N ASN A 52 -6.29 7.92 -8.08
CA ASN A 52 -6.30 9.01 -7.10
C ASN A 52 -6.97 10.28 -7.64
N TYR A 53 -7.18 10.39 -8.95
CA TYR A 53 -7.75 11.57 -9.55
C TYR A 53 -9.24 11.40 -9.83
N ILE A 54 -10.01 12.47 -9.57
CA ILE A 54 -11.44 12.50 -9.89
C ILE A 54 -11.65 12.58 -11.39
N CYS A 55 -12.65 11.85 -11.90
CA CYS A 55 -13.13 11.96 -13.27
C CYS A 55 -14.44 12.74 -13.31
N LYS A 56 -14.42 13.95 -13.91
CA LYS A 56 -15.62 14.81 -14.03
C LYS A 56 -16.75 14.14 -14.80
N SER A 57 -16.43 13.37 -15.83
CA SER A 57 -17.44 12.63 -16.60
C SER A 57 -18.16 11.59 -15.74
N ARG A 58 -17.42 10.82 -14.93
CA ARG A 58 -18.00 9.84 -14.01
C ARG A 58 -18.79 10.48 -12.88
N LEU A 59 -18.31 11.62 -12.38
CA LEU A 59 -19.02 12.39 -11.37
C LEU A 59 -20.36 12.91 -11.90
N ASN A 60 -20.36 13.58 -13.07
CA ASN A 60 -21.59 14.08 -13.69
C ASN A 60 -22.61 12.97 -13.92
N TRP A 61 -22.14 11.82 -14.29
CA TRP A 61 -22.92 10.62 -14.50
C TRP A 61 -23.50 10.02 -13.21
N LEU A 62 -22.70 10.01 -12.13
CA LEU A 62 -23.19 9.64 -10.81
C LEU A 62 -24.25 10.62 -10.32
N ILE A 63 -24.08 11.93 -10.51
CA ILE A 63 -25.05 12.97 -10.15
C ILE A 63 -26.38 12.74 -10.87
N ASN A 64 -26.35 12.48 -12.16
CA ASN A 64 -27.56 12.22 -12.96
C ASN A 64 -28.31 10.94 -12.57
N GLY A 65 -27.65 10.02 -11.87
CA GLY A 65 -28.23 8.78 -11.34
C GLY A 65 -28.37 8.73 -9.82
N ALA A 66 -28.06 9.78 -9.10
CA ALA A 66 -27.86 9.80 -7.65
C ALA A 66 -29.06 9.27 -6.85
N GLU A 67 -30.29 9.61 -7.22
CA GLU A 67 -31.50 9.17 -6.55
C GLU A 67 -31.66 7.64 -6.52
N LYS A 68 -31.11 6.94 -7.50
CA LYS A 68 -31.22 5.48 -7.63
C LYS A 68 -29.97 4.73 -7.19
N MET A 69 -28.84 5.41 -7.07
CA MET A 69 -27.51 4.80 -6.88
C MET A 69 -26.90 5.04 -5.51
N LEU A 70 -27.32 6.09 -4.80
CA LEU A 70 -26.71 6.53 -3.54
C LEU A 70 -27.68 6.38 -2.36
N SER A 71 -27.15 5.98 -1.23
CA SER A 71 -27.83 6.13 0.06
C SER A 71 -27.83 7.60 0.49
N GLY A 72 -28.70 7.97 1.42
CA GLY A 72 -28.76 9.35 1.94
C GLY A 72 -27.43 9.81 2.56
N GLU A 73 -26.69 8.91 3.18
CA GLU A 73 -25.37 9.19 3.74
C GLU A 73 -24.33 9.41 2.65
N GLU A 74 -24.30 8.58 1.59
CA GLU A 74 -23.42 8.75 0.43
C GLU A 74 -23.72 10.07 -0.32
N ALA A 75 -24.98 10.49 -0.38
CA ALA A 75 -25.38 11.77 -0.99
C ALA A 75 -24.79 12.97 -0.24
N MET A 76 -24.69 12.92 1.08
CA MET A 76 -24.02 13.99 1.85
C MET A 76 -22.54 14.10 1.53
N TYR A 77 -21.85 12.97 1.39
CA TYR A 77 -20.44 12.96 0.99
C TYR A 77 -20.25 13.49 -0.46
N LEU A 78 -21.21 13.21 -1.35
CA LEU A 78 -21.19 13.74 -2.71
C LEU A 78 -21.24 15.28 -2.72
N ILE A 79 -22.05 15.91 -1.85
CA ILE A 79 -22.10 17.37 -1.71
C ILE A 79 -20.72 17.92 -1.31
N ALA A 80 -20.07 17.31 -0.31
CA ALA A 80 -18.72 17.72 0.11
C ALA A 80 -17.70 17.60 -1.02
N LEU A 81 -17.81 16.55 -1.82
CA LEU A 81 -16.97 16.33 -3.00
C LEU A 81 -17.19 17.40 -4.07
N MET A 82 -18.45 17.77 -4.32
CA MET A 82 -18.80 18.82 -5.28
C MET A 82 -18.25 20.19 -4.85
N VAL A 83 -18.36 20.53 -3.57
CA VAL A 83 -17.78 21.78 -3.04
C VAL A 83 -16.26 21.79 -3.20
N TRP A 84 -15.58 20.68 -2.87
CA TRP A 84 -14.13 20.57 -3.05
C TRP A 84 -13.73 20.70 -4.55
N LEU A 85 -14.53 20.14 -5.45
CA LEU A 85 -14.25 20.17 -6.89
C LEU A 85 -14.17 21.59 -7.47
N GLU A 86 -14.92 22.55 -6.90
CA GLU A 86 -14.87 23.97 -7.30
C GLU A 86 -13.54 24.64 -6.90
N HIS A 87 -12.78 24.06 -5.98
CA HIS A 87 -11.56 24.64 -5.45
C HIS A 87 -10.29 23.90 -5.90
N THR A 88 -10.38 22.61 -6.25
CA THR A 88 -9.20 21.84 -6.65
C THR A 88 -8.71 22.23 -8.04
N GLN A 89 -7.39 22.34 -8.17
CA GLN A 89 -6.72 22.53 -9.46
C GLN A 89 -6.13 21.22 -10.00
N THR A 90 -5.88 20.24 -9.13
CA THR A 90 -5.21 18.98 -9.47
C THR A 90 -6.20 17.84 -9.70
N GLY A 91 -7.36 17.89 -9.04
CA GLY A 91 -8.32 16.80 -8.98
C GLY A 91 -7.85 15.59 -8.17
N ASP A 92 -6.78 15.73 -7.39
CA ASP A 92 -6.27 14.68 -6.49
C ASP A 92 -7.18 14.54 -5.27
N MET A 93 -7.87 13.41 -5.16
CA MET A 93 -8.85 13.16 -4.10
C MET A 93 -8.24 13.10 -2.70
N ASP A 94 -6.92 12.93 -2.57
CA ASP A 94 -6.23 13.02 -1.28
C ASP A 94 -6.28 14.44 -0.69
N GLU A 95 -6.50 15.47 -1.51
CA GLU A 95 -6.72 16.86 -1.06
C GLU A 95 -8.05 17.03 -0.31
N CYS A 96 -8.98 16.08 -0.42
CA CYS A 96 -10.27 16.08 0.26
C CYS A 96 -10.30 15.07 1.42
N PRO A 97 -9.71 15.37 2.59
CA PRO A 97 -9.51 14.41 3.68
C PRO A 97 -10.82 13.88 4.29
N GLY A 98 -11.92 14.63 4.16
CA GLY A 98 -13.25 14.17 4.57
C GLY A 98 -13.78 13.01 3.71
N PHE A 99 -13.21 12.81 2.53
CA PHE A 99 -13.63 11.83 1.55
C PHE A 99 -12.87 10.49 1.64
N THR A 100 -11.73 10.46 2.34
CA THR A 100 -10.86 9.28 2.44
C THR A 100 -11.24 8.31 3.57
N ASN A 101 -12.33 8.54 4.29
CA ASN A 101 -12.82 7.66 5.34
C ASN A 101 -13.55 6.43 4.76
N GLY A 102 -13.43 5.27 5.40
CA GLY A 102 -13.91 3.97 4.90
C GLY A 102 -15.37 3.86 4.45
N PHE A 103 -16.23 4.83 4.81
CA PHE A 103 -17.61 4.90 4.34
C PHE A 103 -17.75 5.42 2.89
N THR A 104 -16.75 6.12 2.39
CA THR A 104 -16.77 6.74 1.06
C THR A 104 -16.14 5.88 -0.03
N PHE A 105 -15.62 4.69 0.30
CA PHE A 105 -14.91 3.83 -0.65
C PHE A 105 -15.72 3.52 -1.93
N ARG A 106 -17.03 3.25 -1.80
CA ARG A 106 -17.90 3.00 -2.97
C ARG A 106 -18.07 4.24 -3.83
N LEU A 107 -18.24 5.39 -3.19
CA LEU A 107 -18.39 6.68 -3.87
C LEU A 107 -17.09 7.04 -4.58
N MET A 108 -15.93 6.88 -3.93
CA MET A 108 -14.62 7.07 -4.56
C MET A 108 -14.45 6.18 -5.79
N ALA A 109 -14.72 4.89 -5.66
CA ALA A 109 -14.64 3.96 -6.78
C ALA A 109 -15.56 4.33 -7.96
N SER A 110 -16.67 5.06 -7.68
CA SER A 110 -17.61 5.49 -8.71
C SER A 110 -17.16 6.74 -9.47
N VAL A 111 -16.30 7.58 -8.88
CA VAL A 111 -15.87 8.86 -9.46
C VAL A 111 -14.40 8.93 -9.83
N GLN A 112 -13.57 7.99 -9.38
CA GLN A 112 -12.14 7.96 -9.70
C GLN A 112 -11.89 7.80 -11.20
N SER A 113 -10.76 8.35 -11.66
CA SER A 113 -10.31 8.18 -13.05
C SER A 113 -9.82 6.75 -13.29
N GLU A 114 -10.19 6.17 -14.41
CA GLU A 114 -9.84 4.80 -14.79
C GLU A 114 -9.38 4.70 -16.24
N PRO A 115 -8.59 3.70 -16.60
CA PRO A 115 -8.24 3.42 -18.00
C PRO A 115 -9.49 3.18 -18.85
N GLY A 116 -9.40 3.37 -20.17
CA GLY A 116 -10.51 3.12 -21.10
C GLY A 116 -11.54 4.24 -21.25
N PHE A 117 -11.68 5.13 -20.25
CA PHE A 117 -12.69 6.22 -20.21
C PHE A 117 -12.33 7.48 -21.01
N CYS A 118 -11.11 7.62 -21.38
CA CYS A 118 -10.62 8.93 -21.79
C CYS A 118 -10.71 9.11 -23.30
N THR A 119 -11.78 9.75 -23.75
CA THR A 119 -11.76 10.43 -25.04
C THR A 119 -11.81 11.95 -24.82
N SER A 120 -11.05 12.70 -25.62
CA SER A 120 -11.00 14.16 -25.52
C SER A 120 -12.38 14.84 -25.65
N PRO A 121 -13.26 14.41 -26.58
CA PRO A 121 -14.61 14.98 -26.69
C PRO A 121 -15.46 14.80 -25.44
N ILE A 122 -15.45 13.63 -24.82
CA ILE A 122 -16.26 13.35 -23.64
C ILE A 122 -15.78 14.16 -22.44
N CYS A 123 -14.47 14.23 -22.24
CA CYS A 123 -13.91 15.05 -21.18
C CYS A 123 -14.26 16.54 -21.38
N ALA A 124 -14.22 17.04 -22.63
CA ALA A 124 -14.58 18.43 -22.95
C ALA A 124 -16.04 18.74 -22.62
N ARG A 125 -17.00 17.88 -22.98
CA ARG A 125 -18.42 18.02 -22.65
C ARG A 125 -18.73 18.04 -21.15
N ASN A 126 -17.90 17.36 -20.35
CA ASN A 126 -18.09 17.25 -18.91
C ASN A 126 -17.20 18.21 -18.11
N GLY A 127 -16.80 19.34 -18.68
CA GLY A 127 -16.02 20.37 -17.98
C GLY A 127 -14.52 20.06 -17.88
N GLY A 128 -14.00 19.23 -18.80
CA GLY A 128 -12.58 18.94 -18.90
C GLY A 128 -12.12 17.74 -18.09
N CYS A 129 -10.79 17.60 -17.99
CA CYS A 129 -10.13 16.47 -17.33
C CYS A 129 -8.94 16.97 -16.52
N PHE A 130 -8.73 16.45 -15.33
CA PHE A 130 -7.53 16.74 -14.52
C PHE A 130 -6.33 15.90 -14.97
N PHE A 131 -6.55 14.62 -15.22
CA PHE A 131 -5.48 13.68 -15.56
C PHE A 131 -4.92 13.86 -16.98
N GLY A 132 -5.74 14.26 -17.95
CA GLY A 132 -5.32 14.46 -19.34
C GLY A 132 -4.22 15.52 -19.53
N PRO A 133 -4.41 16.75 -19.02
CA PRO A 133 -3.36 17.76 -18.99
C PRO A 133 -2.10 17.30 -18.26
N LEU A 134 -2.22 16.62 -17.12
CA LEU A 134 -1.11 16.08 -16.36
C LEU A 134 -0.28 15.12 -17.22
N ARG A 135 -0.94 14.20 -17.97
CA ARG A 135 -0.23 13.30 -18.90
C ARG A 135 0.56 14.05 -19.98
N LYS A 136 0.05 15.18 -20.49
CA LYS A 136 0.81 16.00 -21.46
C LYS A 136 2.01 16.66 -20.82
N MET A 137 1.87 17.14 -19.58
CA MET A 137 2.96 17.78 -18.84
C MET A 137 4.10 16.80 -18.53
N ILE A 138 3.81 15.51 -18.30
CA ILE A 138 4.82 14.47 -18.05
C ILE A 138 5.83 14.38 -19.21
N TYR A 139 5.37 14.48 -20.46
CA TYR A 139 6.25 14.42 -21.65
C TYR A 139 7.07 15.69 -21.86
N GLN A 140 6.78 16.76 -21.14
CA GLN A 140 7.54 18.01 -21.17
C GLN A 140 8.43 18.20 -19.93
N ALA A 141 8.25 17.32 -18.92
CA ALA A 141 8.96 17.41 -17.67
C ALA A 141 10.41 16.90 -17.81
N ASN A 142 11.33 17.56 -17.11
CA ASN A 142 12.68 17.03 -16.90
C ASN A 142 12.84 16.33 -15.56
N LEU A 143 11.78 16.37 -14.72
CA LEU A 143 11.71 15.69 -13.44
C LEU A 143 10.28 15.21 -13.15
N ILE A 144 10.13 13.93 -12.82
CA ILE A 144 8.83 13.33 -12.49
C ILE A 144 8.91 12.70 -11.10
N VAL A 145 8.00 13.11 -10.22
CA VAL A 145 7.87 12.57 -8.86
C VAL A 145 6.77 11.50 -8.84
N VAL A 146 7.12 10.30 -8.41
CA VAL A 146 6.23 9.13 -8.30
C VAL A 146 6.31 8.51 -6.90
N ASN A 147 5.45 7.54 -6.57
CA ASN A 147 5.72 6.66 -5.44
C ASN A 147 6.32 5.32 -5.90
N HIS A 148 6.91 4.57 -4.95
CA HIS A 148 7.54 3.28 -5.24
C HIS A 148 6.59 2.31 -5.96
N ALA A 149 5.33 2.26 -5.53
CA ALA A 149 4.33 1.39 -6.13
C ALA A 149 4.10 1.72 -7.62
N LEU A 150 4.01 3.01 -7.97
CA LEU A 150 3.84 3.45 -9.35
C LEU A 150 5.10 3.19 -10.18
N MET A 151 6.29 3.43 -9.61
CA MET A 151 7.58 3.14 -10.27
C MET A 151 7.73 1.65 -10.58
N ILE A 152 7.40 0.77 -9.64
CA ILE A 152 7.48 -0.68 -9.85
C ILE A 152 6.44 -1.15 -10.89
N SER A 153 5.22 -0.61 -10.83
CA SER A 153 4.20 -0.89 -11.85
C SER A 153 4.62 -0.45 -13.24
N GLU A 154 5.30 0.69 -13.35
CA GLU A 154 5.89 1.19 -14.60
C GLU A 154 6.97 0.25 -15.10
N ALA A 155 7.92 -0.13 -14.24
CA ALA A 155 9.01 -1.04 -14.60
C ALA A 155 8.46 -2.40 -15.09
N LYS A 156 7.46 -2.96 -14.39
CA LYS A 156 6.78 -4.18 -14.81
C LYS A 156 6.08 -4.00 -16.16
N SER A 157 5.34 -2.90 -16.35
CA SER A 157 4.63 -2.62 -17.62
C SER A 157 5.60 -2.55 -18.80
N ARG A 158 6.79 -1.99 -18.61
CA ARG A 158 7.85 -1.96 -19.64
C ARG A 158 8.38 -3.34 -19.95
N ALA A 159 8.61 -4.16 -18.92
CA ALA A 159 9.10 -5.52 -19.09
C ALA A 159 8.09 -6.44 -19.81
N ASP A 160 6.79 -6.22 -19.58
CA ASP A 160 5.70 -7.01 -20.16
C ASP A 160 5.36 -6.62 -21.62
N THR A 161 5.88 -5.49 -22.14
CA THR A 161 5.64 -5.04 -23.53
C THR A 161 6.84 -5.32 -24.42
N GLU A 162 6.61 -5.88 -25.62
CA GLU A 162 7.68 -6.18 -26.60
C GLU A 162 8.45 -4.91 -27.02
N GLU A 163 7.80 -3.75 -27.02
CA GLU A 163 8.39 -2.46 -27.39
C GLU A 163 9.06 -1.74 -26.21
N GLY A 164 9.00 -2.29 -24.98
CA GLY A 164 9.55 -1.65 -23.79
C GLY A 164 8.82 -0.35 -23.37
N ASN A 165 7.60 -0.14 -23.87
CA ASN A 165 6.83 1.09 -23.62
C ASN A 165 6.03 0.98 -22.33
N GLY A 166 6.29 1.90 -21.40
CA GLY A 166 5.51 2.08 -20.18
C GLY A 166 4.45 3.22 -20.31
N PHE A 167 3.92 3.65 -19.18
CA PHE A 167 2.99 4.78 -19.13
C PHE A 167 3.68 6.12 -18.81
N LEU A 168 4.96 6.11 -18.44
CA LEU A 168 5.84 7.29 -18.35
C LEU A 168 6.66 7.44 -19.64
N PRO A 169 7.22 8.64 -19.93
CA PRO A 169 8.22 8.80 -20.96
C PRO A 169 9.42 7.88 -20.72
N GLU A 170 10.20 7.61 -21.75
CA GLU A 170 11.47 6.90 -21.58
C GLU A 170 12.38 7.67 -20.62
N TYR A 171 13.00 6.95 -19.68
CA TYR A 171 13.92 7.52 -18.69
C TYR A 171 15.08 6.55 -18.43
N LYS A 172 16.23 7.11 -18.07
CA LYS A 172 17.45 6.38 -17.75
C LYS A 172 17.97 6.64 -16.35
N SER A 173 17.39 7.63 -15.67
CA SER A 173 17.85 8.09 -14.35
C SER A 173 16.74 8.00 -13.32
N VAL A 174 17.00 7.32 -12.21
CA VAL A 174 16.07 7.18 -11.09
C VAL A 174 16.73 7.54 -9.76
N ILE A 175 15.99 8.25 -8.90
CA ILE A 175 16.36 8.50 -7.51
C ILE A 175 15.26 7.88 -6.64
N VAL A 176 15.62 6.96 -5.75
CA VAL A 176 14.70 6.30 -4.83
C VAL A 176 14.97 6.81 -3.42
N ASP A 177 14.05 7.60 -2.91
CA ASP A 177 14.08 8.10 -1.54
C ASP A 177 13.40 7.11 -0.59
N GLU A 178 13.90 6.95 0.63
CA GLU A 178 13.49 5.91 1.57
C GLU A 178 13.53 4.50 0.94
N ALA A 179 14.62 4.24 0.24
CA ALA A 179 14.81 3.05 -0.59
C ALA A 179 14.74 1.72 0.18
N HIS A 180 14.89 1.74 1.52
CA HIS A 180 14.67 0.58 2.37
C HIS A 180 13.24 0.00 2.26
N ASN A 181 12.27 0.80 1.81
CA ASN A 181 10.88 0.38 1.59
C ASN A 181 10.63 -0.21 0.19
N LEU A 182 11.61 -0.15 -0.71
CA LEU A 182 11.46 -0.65 -2.08
C LEU A 182 11.05 -2.13 -2.14
N PRO A 183 11.68 -3.05 -1.38
CA PRO A 183 11.27 -4.45 -1.36
C PRO A 183 9.83 -4.66 -0.92
N GLN A 184 9.37 -3.93 0.10
CA GLN A 184 7.98 -4.04 0.57
C GLN A 184 6.99 -3.53 -0.48
N ALA A 185 7.30 -2.41 -1.14
CA ALA A 185 6.47 -1.90 -2.22
C ALA A 185 6.42 -2.88 -3.41
N ALA A 186 7.53 -3.55 -3.72
CA ALA A 186 7.60 -4.57 -4.77
C ALA A 186 6.71 -5.78 -4.44
N TYR A 187 6.76 -6.31 -3.22
CA TYR A 187 5.85 -7.38 -2.82
C TYR A 187 4.38 -7.01 -3.01
N HIS A 188 3.98 -5.79 -2.64
CA HIS A 188 2.61 -5.33 -2.84
C HIS A 188 2.19 -5.27 -4.32
N GLN A 189 3.10 -4.93 -5.21
CA GLN A 189 2.81 -4.82 -6.65
C GLN A 189 2.89 -6.16 -7.39
N LEU A 190 3.72 -7.07 -6.91
CA LEU A 190 3.95 -8.38 -7.54
C LEU A 190 3.05 -9.49 -6.97
N THR A 191 2.35 -9.24 -5.88
CA THR A 191 1.38 -10.20 -5.33
C THR A 191 0.11 -10.22 -6.18
N ALA A 192 -0.18 -11.34 -6.81
CA ALA A 192 -1.46 -11.59 -7.46
C ALA A 192 -2.47 -12.14 -6.45
N THR A 193 -3.71 -11.65 -6.54
CA THR A 193 -4.78 -12.00 -5.60
C THR A 193 -6.07 -12.37 -6.32
N LEU A 194 -6.77 -13.39 -5.82
CA LEU A 194 -8.10 -13.76 -6.26
C LEU A 194 -9.00 -13.89 -5.04
N ASP A 195 -9.99 -13.04 -4.90
CA ASP A 195 -10.99 -13.16 -3.85
C ASP A 195 -12.39 -13.45 -4.44
N ASN A 196 -13.12 -14.30 -3.73
CA ASN A 196 -14.43 -14.78 -4.16
C ASN A 196 -15.47 -13.67 -4.29
N ARG A 197 -15.30 -12.58 -3.57
CA ARG A 197 -16.31 -11.54 -3.46
C ARG A 197 -16.11 -10.43 -4.47
N SER A 198 -14.88 -9.94 -4.65
CA SER A 198 -14.56 -8.96 -5.68
C SER A 198 -14.89 -9.53 -7.06
N MET A 199 -14.58 -10.81 -7.27
CA MET A 199 -14.93 -11.51 -8.49
C MET A 199 -16.45 -11.62 -8.69
N ALA A 200 -17.19 -12.06 -7.67
CA ALA A 200 -18.65 -12.16 -7.74
C ALA A 200 -19.30 -10.79 -8.00
N TYR A 201 -18.87 -9.76 -7.25
CA TYR A 201 -19.34 -8.38 -7.45
C TYR A 201 -19.08 -7.86 -8.84
N PHE A 202 -17.91 -8.19 -9.40
CA PHE A 202 -17.56 -7.82 -10.75
C PHE A 202 -18.43 -8.53 -11.80
N LEU A 203 -18.61 -9.86 -11.66
CA LEU A 203 -19.49 -10.66 -12.54
C LEU A 203 -20.93 -10.14 -12.49
N ASP A 204 -21.44 -9.74 -11.32
CA ASP A 204 -22.78 -9.15 -11.19
C ASP A 204 -22.92 -7.83 -11.95
N ARG A 205 -21.86 -7.05 -12.05
CA ARG A 205 -21.86 -5.78 -12.78
C ARG A 205 -21.78 -5.92 -14.29
N ILE A 206 -21.08 -6.94 -14.79
CA ILE A 206 -20.98 -7.18 -16.24
C ILE A 206 -22.09 -8.06 -16.78
N ASP A 207 -22.89 -8.69 -15.93
CA ASP A 207 -24.05 -9.47 -16.36
C ASP A 207 -25.16 -8.54 -16.86
N PRO A 208 -25.52 -8.58 -18.16
CA PRO A 208 -26.57 -7.72 -18.71
C PRO A 208 -27.93 -7.89 -18.04
N ASP A 209 -28.22 -9.05 -17.52
CA ASP A 209 -29.54 -9.40 -16.95
C ASP A 209 -29.59 -9.21 -15.42
N HIS A 210 -28.49 -8.82 -14.79
CA HIS A 210 -28.46 -8.56 -13.34
C HIS A 210 -29.06 -7.20 -12.97
N SER A 211 -29.67 -7.10 -11.79
CA SER A 211 -30.31 -5.86 -11.30
C SER A 211 -29.37 -4.66 -11.19
N HIS A 212 -28.08 -4.89 -10.97
CA HIS A 212 -27.05 -3.83 -10.94
C HIS A 212 -26.66 -3.29 -12.32
N SER A 213 -27.10 -3.94 -13.38
CA SER A 213 -26.71 -3.66 -14.77
C SER A 213 -27.84 -3.01 -15.58
N VAL A 214 -28.95 -2.61 -14.96
CA VAL A 214 -30.16 -2.11 -15.63
C VAL A 214 -29.86 -1.02 -16.64
N ARG A 215 -28.95 -0.12 -16.31
CA ARG A 215 -28.65 1.06 -17.15
C ARG A 215 -28.01 0.66 -18.46
N TRP A 216 -26.87 -0.01 -18.44
CA TRP A 216 -26.16 -0.40 -19.64
C TRP A 216 -26.86 -1.56 -20.39
N ASN A 217 -27.65 -2.39 -19.69
CA ASN A 217 -28.51 -3.35 -20.34
C ASN A 217 -29.57 -2.67 -21.24
N ASN A 218 -30.16 -1.58 -20.80
CA ASN A 218 -31.08 -0.80 -21.63
C ASN A 218 -30.37 -0.21 -22.85
N GLN A 219 -29.13 0.25 -22.69
CA GLN A 219 -28.30 0.71 -23.81
C GLN A 219 -28.02 -0.43 -24.79
N LEU A 220 -27.63 -1.62 -24.32
CA LEU A 220 -27.42 -2.79 -25.17
C LEU A 220 -28.70 -3.25 -25.88
N LYS A 221 -29.84 -3.21 -25.23
CA LYS A 221 -31.13 -3.52 -25.86
C LYS A 221 -31.49 -2.52 -26.96
N SER A 222 -31.23 -1.25 -26.74
CA SER A 222 -31.39 -0.21 -27.77
C SER A 222 -30.49 -0.49 -28.97
N LEU A 223 -29.20 -0.82 -28.75
CA LEU A 223 -28.29 -1.23 -29.82
C LEU A 223 -28.73 -2.51 -30.51
N GLY A 224 -29.21 -3.49 -29.76
CA GLY A 224 -29.68 -4.77 -30.29
C GLY A 224 -30.87 -4.61 -31.22
N SER A 225 -31.71 -3.58 -31.05
CA SER A 225 -32.81 -3.27 -31.99
C SER A 225 -32.31 -2.75 -33.32
N LEU A 226 -31.17 -2.07 -33.37
CA LEU A 226 -30.53 -1.51 -34.56
C LEU A 226 -29.56 -2.53 -35.21
N HIS A 227 -28.87 -3.28 -34.37
CA HIS A 227 -27.81 -4.21 -34.73
C HIS A 227 -28.03 -5.58 -34.07
N PRO A 228 -28.71 -6.55 -34.74
CA PRO A 228 -29.08 -7.84 -34.14
C PRO A 228 -27.93 -8.65 -33.51
N GLN A 229 -26.70 -8.46 -33.98
CA GLN A 229 -25.49 -9.06 -33.41
C GLN A 229 -25.27 -8.74 -31.94
N PHE A 230 -25.66 -7.51 -31.49
CA PHE A 230 -25.54 -7.12 -30.10
C PHE A 230 -26.49 -7.87 -29.18
N GLU A 231 -27.67 -8.21 -29.64
CA GLU A 231 -28.58 -9.03 -28.84
C GLU A 231 -28.06 -10.48 -28.69
N GLY A 232 -27.43 -11.04 -29.73
CA GLY A 232 -26.70 -12.29 -29.64
C GLY A 232 -25.55 -12.23 -28.62
N ASN A 233 -24.65 -11.26 -28.79
CA ASN A 233 -23.51 -11.03 -27.89
C ASN A 233 -23.95 -10.77 -26.44
N ARG A 234 -25.04 -10.03 -26.22
CA ARG A 234 -25.64 -9.79 -24.91
C ARG A 234 -26.06 -11.07 -24.20
N LYS A 235 -26.78 -11.98 -24.93
CA LYS A 235 -27.23 -13.26 -24.39
C LYS A 235 -26.05 -14.17 -24.10
N ASP A 236 -25.07 -14.23 -25.00
CA ASP A 236 -23.86 -15.03 -24.84
C ASP A 236 -23.03 -14.56 -23.64
N LEU A 237 -22.92 -13.25 -23.43
CA LEU A 237 -22.23 -12.68 -22.27
C LEU A 237 -22.96 -13.06 -20.97
N SER A 238 -24.29 -12.84 -20.90
CA SER A 238 -25.06 -13.22 -19.71
C SER A 238 -24.93 -14.71 -19.38
N HIS A 239 -25.05 -15.57 -20.40
CA HIS A 239 -24.88 -17.01 -20.21
C HIS A 239 -23.47 -17.37 -19.69
N SER A 240 -22.43 -16.77 -20.27
CA SER A 240 -21.04 -16.98 -19.84
C SER A 240 -20.81 -16.52 -18.42
N VAL A 241 -21.38 -15.36 -18.04
CA VAL A 241 -21.26 -14.80 -16.69
C VAL A 241 -21.95 -15.67 -15.66
N VAL A 242 -23.16 -16.16 -15.95
CA VAL A 242 -23.90 -17.09 -15.06
C VAL A 242 -23.07 -18.36 -14.84
N GLY A 243 -22.57 -18.97 -15.93
CA GLY A 243 -21.75 -20.19 -15.84
C GLY A 243 -20.44 -19.95 -15.06
N CYS A 244 -19.79 -18.82 -15.26
CA CYS A 244 -18.58 -18.45 -14.51
C CYS A 244 -18.87 -18.21 -13.01
N ARG A 245 -19.98 -17.55 -12.69
CA ARG A 245 -20.43 -17.31 -11.30
C ARG A 245 -20.69 -18.63 -10.56
N ASP A 246 -21.35 -19.58 -11.22
CA ASP A 246 -21.59 -20.89 -10.62
C ASP A 246 -20.31 -21.68 -10.42
N ALA A 247 -19.38 -21.63 -11.39
CA ALA A 247 -18.05 -22.23 -11.26
C ALA A 247 -17.25 -21.59 -10.11
N LEU A 248 -17.25 -20.26 -10.02
CA LEU A 248 -16.62 -19.51 -8.94
C LEU A 248 -17.16 -19.93 -7.57
N LYS A 249 -18.48 -19.93 -7.43
CA LYS A 249 -19.15 -20.33 -6.19
C LYS A 249 -18.82 -21.77 -5.80
N THR A 250 -18.82 -22.68 -6.77
CA THR A 250 -18.50 -24.09 -6.53
C THR A 250 -17.05 -24.26 -6.09
N PHE A 251 -16.10 -23.64 -6.78
CA PHE A 251 -14.69 -23.70 -6.43
C PHE A 251 -14.43 -23.16 -5.01
N PHE A 252 -14.91 -21.95 -4.70
CA PHE A 252 -14.68 -21.36 -3.38
C PHE A 252 -15.43 -22.08 -2.25
N ASN A 253 -16.60 -22.64 -2.51
CA ASN A 253 -17.31 -23.47 -1.53
C ASN A 253 -16.57 -24.76 -1.21
N GLN A 254 -16.03 -25.45 -2.21
CA GLN A 254 -15.21 -26.65 -2.00
C GLN A 254 -13.91 -26.30 -1.27
N MET A 255 -13.22 -25.24 -1.70
CA MET A 255 -12.02 -24.73 -1.04
C MET A 255 -12.32 -24.35 0.43
N ALA A 256 -13.44 -23.65 0.67
CA ALA A 256 -13.87 -23.31 2.03
C ALA A 256 -14.19 -24.56 2.85
N GLY A 257 -14.88 -25.54 2.27
CA GLY A 257 -15.18 -26.81 2.92
C GLY A 257 -13.93 -27.55 3.38
N ASN A 258 -12.92 -27.61 2.52
CA ASN A 258 -11.64 -28.27 2.83
C ASN A 258 -10.82 -27.49 3.88
N SER A 259 -10.99 -26.18 3.97
CA SER A 259 -10.15 -25.30 4.78
C SER A 259 -10.89 -24.66 5.97
N LEU A 260 -12.23 -24.80 6.06
CA LEU A 260 -13.06 -24.11 7.08
C LEU A 260 -12.59 -24.36 8.51
N HIS A 261 -12.19 -25.60 8.80
CA HIS A 261 -11.69 -26.00 10.12
C HIS A 261 -10.35 -25.32 10.52
N LYS A 262 -9.64 -24.73 9.53
CA LYS A 262 -8.37 -24.02 9.73
C LYS A 262 -8.60 -22.55 10.09
N PHE A 263 -9.84 -22.03 9.96
CA PHE A 263 -10.18 -20.63 10.23
C PHE A 263 -11.03 -20.51 11.50
N ASP A 264 -10.66 -19.58 12.39
CA ASP A 264 -11.43 -19.29 13.61
C ASP A 264 -12.51 -18.25 13.33
N PRO A 265 -13.81 -18.60 13.48
CA PRO A 265 -14.91 -17.64 13.33
C PRO A 265 -14.84 -16.47 14.33
N GLY A 266 -14.19 -16.66 15.47
CA GLY A 266 -13.97 -15.64 16.50
C GLY A 266 -12.74 -14.78 16.29
N ALA A 267 -11.91 -15.06 15.25
CA ALA A 267 -10.71 -14.31 15.00
C ALA A 267 -11.01 -12.85 14.68
N LYS A 268 -10.35 -11.93 15.41
CA LYS A 268 -10.45 -10.48 15.17
C LYS A 268 -9.78 -10.03 13.87
N TYR A 269 -8.88 -10.83 13.33
CA TYR A 269 -8.06 -10.55 12.14
C TYR A 269 -8.18 -11.69 11.15
N SER A 270 -7.85 -11.43 9.89
CA SER A 270 -7.72 -12.48 8.90
C SER A 270 -6.66 -13.50 9.29
N THR A 271 -6.96 -14.77 9.07
CA THR A 271 -6.01 -15.87 9.24
C THR A 271 -5.35 -16.15 7.90
N LYS A 272 -4.02 -16.27 7.89
CA LYS A 272 -3.24 -16.60 6.71
C LYS A 272 -2.70 -18.02 6.82
N LEU A 273 -2.92 -18.82 5.77
CA LEU A 273 -2.52 -20.23 5.70
C LEU A 273 -1.65 -20.46 4.48
N ILE A 274 -0.38 -20.76 4.68
CA ILE A 274 0.56 -21.07 3.60
C ILE A 274 0.22 -22.44 3.01
N ILE A 275 0.20 -22.51 1.70
CA ILE A 275 0.00 -23.73 0.93
C ILE A 275 1.39 -24.24 0.57
N LYS A 276 1.79 -25.38 1.17
CA LYS A 276 3.09 -25.98 0.94
C LYS A 276 3.12 -26.95 -0.23
N ASP A 277 2.01 -27.62 -0.46
CA ASP A 277 1.84 -28.62 -1.50
C ASP A 277 0.60 -28.28 -2.31
N LEU A 278 0.82 -27.70 -3.48
CA LEU A 278 -0.26 -27.30 -4.39
C LEU A 278 -1.02 -28.50 -4.93
N ILE A 279 -0.35 -29.63 -5.14
CA ILE A 279 -0.99 -30.85 -5.64
C ILE A 279 -1.94 -31.39 -4.57
N ALA A 280 -1.48 -31.49 -3.33
CA ALA A 280 -2.31 -31.97 -2.24
C ALA A 280 -3.50 -31.05 -1.95
N GLU A 281 -3.32 -29.72 -2.05
CA GLU A 281 -4.35 -28.74 -1.77
C GLU A 281 -5.35 -28.58 -2.92
N PHE A 282 -4.87 -28.47 -4.17
CA PHE A 282 -5.69 -28.19 -5.34
C PHE A 282 -6.01 -29.43 -6.20
N GLY A 283 -5.28 -30.54 -6.05
CA GLY A 283 -5.60 -31.77 -6.76
C GLY A 283 -7.04 -32.26 -6.56
N PRO A 284 -7.58 -32.27 -5.32
CA PRO A 284 -8.99 -32.57 -5.07
C PRO A 284 -9.97 -31.55 -5.69
N LEU A 285 -9.49 -30.36 -6.08
CA LEU A 285 -10.28 -29.28 -6.69
C LEU A 285 -10.00 -29.11 -8.19
N GLU A 286 -9.26 -30.01 -8.82
CA GLU A 286 -8.86 -29.91 -10.22
C GLU A 286 -10.05 -29.71 -11.17
N LYS A 287 -11.14 -30.41 -10.93
CA LYS A 287 -12.37 -30.28 -11.71
C LYS A 287 -12.99 -28.89 -11.58
N GLU A 288 -13.12 -28.41 -10.37
CA GLU A 288 -13.69 -27.10 -10.05
C GLU A 288 -12.79 -25.96 -10.56
N LEU A 289 -11.47 -26.12 -10.42
CA LEU A 289 -10.49 -25.20 -10.96
C LEU A 289 -10.54 -25.13 -12.48
N SER A 290 -10.64 -26.28 -13.15
CA SER A 290 -10.80 -26.37 -14.60
C SER A 290 -12.13 -25.75 -15.08
N MET A 291 -13.20 -25.91 -14.32
CA MET A 291 -14.49 -25.27 -14.62
C MET A 291 -14.40 -23.77 -14.49
N LEU A 292 -13.77 -23.28 -13.43
CA LEU A 292 -13.55 -21.84 -13.20
C LEU A 292 -12.67 -21.24 -14.29
N ASN A 293 -11.58 -21.89 -14.65
CA ASN A 293 -10.68 -21.47 -15.73
C ASN A 293 -11.44 -21.30 -17.07
N ARG A 294 -12.25 -22.32 -17.45
CA ARG A 294 -13.07 -22.25 -18.65
C ARG A 294 -14.11 -21.12 -18.57
N GLY A 295 -14.75 -20.96 -17.43
CA GLY A 295 -15.71 -19.87 -17.19
C GLY A 295 -15.08 -18.49 -17.38
N LEU A 296 -13.90 -18.26 -16.80
CA LEU A 296 -13.16 -17.00 -16.93
C LEU A 296 -12.75 -16.72 -18.38
N HIS A 297 -12.22 -17.73 -19.08
CA HIS A 297 -11.92 -17.61 -20.52
C HIS A 297 -13.17 -17.30 -21.36
N SER A 298 -14.29 -17.94 -21.06
CA SER A 298 -15.55 -17.68 -21.76
C SER A 298 -15.99 -16.24 -21.57
N VAL A 299 -16.04 -15.75 -20.32
CA VAL A 299 -16.40 -14.35 -20.02
C VAL A 299 -15.45 -13.37 -20.70
N ARG A 300 -14.12 -13.59 -20.59
CA ARG A 300 -13.12 -12.73 -21.23
C ARG A 300 -13.34 -12.63 -22.74
N ASN A 301 -13.57 -13.76 -23.40
CA ASN A 301 -13.79 -13.79 -24.83
C ASN A 301 -15.09 -13.07 -25.24
N GLN A 302 -16.17 -13.21 -24.46
CA GLN A 302 -17.42 -12.49 -24.74
C GLN A 302 -17.29 -10.99 -24.47
N VAL A 303 -16.56 -10.61 -23.42
CA VAL A 303 -16.23 -9.22 -23.14
C VAL A 303 -15.46 -8.59 -24.30
N ARG A 304 -14.44 -9.29 -24.85
CA ARG A 304 -13.67 -8.83 -26.02
C ARG A 304 -14.57 -8.66 -27.24
N ARG A 305 -15.36 -9.67 -27.57
CA ARG A 305 -16.30 -9.61 -28.73
C ARG A 305 -17.27 -8.44 -28.60
N MET A 306 -17.82 -8.23 -27.41
CA MET A 306 -18.73 -7.12 -27.16
C MET A 306 -18.01 -5.76 -27.35
N ARG A 307 -16.81 -5.63 -26.80
CA ARG A 307 -15.98 -4.43 -26.93
C ARG A 307 -15.65 -4.13 -28.39
N ASP A 308 -15.14 -5.13 -29.10
CA ASP A 308 -14.74 -4.98 -30.50
C ASP A 308 -15.95 -4.61 -31.38
N SER A 309 -17.11 -5.23 -31.15
CA SER A 309 -18.36 -4.88 -31.85
C SER A 309 -18.81 -3.44 -31.57
N LEU A 310 -18.53 -2.90 -30.37
CA LEU A 310 -18.82 -1.50 -30.05
C LEU A 310 -17.85 -0.52 -30.72
N LEU A 311 -16.59 -0.94 -30.91
CA LEU A 311 -15.60 -0.10 -31.60
C LEU A 311 -15.91 0.09 -33.09
N ASP A 312 -16.56 -0.89 -33.70
CA ASP A 312 -16.97 -0.82 -35.12
C ASP A 312 -18.11 0.15 -35.39
N ILE A 313 -18.79 0.64 -34.33
CA ILE A 313 -19.92 1.56 -34.44
C ILE A 313 -19.49 2.96 -34.01
N ASP A 314 -19.10 3.80 -35.02
CA ASP A 314 -18.60 5.14 -34.77
C ASP A 314 -19.60 6.09 -34.07
N GLU A 315 -20.89 5.93 -34.33
CA GLU A 315 -21.97 6.74 -33.77
C GLU A 315 -22.21 6.51 -32.29
N THR A 316 -21.69 5.39 -31.71
CA THR A 316 -22.00 4.94 -30.36
C THR A 316 -20.91 5.19 -29.35
N LYS A 317 -19.70 5.58 -29.76
CA LYS A 317 -18.52 5.68 -28.88
C LYS A 317 -18.73 6.56 -27.64
N GLU A 318 -19.56 7.59 -27.75
CA GLU A 318 -19.78 8.53 -26.64
C GLU A 318 -20.91 8.10 -25.71
N ASP A 319 -21.98 7.54 -26.26
CA ASP A 319 -23.16 7.13 -25.49
C ASP A 319 -22.93 5.81 -24.73
N PHE A 320 -21.99 4.97 -25.21
CA PHE A 320 -21.68 3.65 -24.63
C PHE A 320 -20.33 3.59 -23.90
N LEU A 321 -19.78 4.73 -23.57
CA LEU A 321 -18.48 4.81 -22.92
C LEU A 321 -18.42 4.02 -21.61
N GLU A 322 -19.48 4.06 -20.80
CA GLU A 322 -19.60 3.27 -19.58
C GLU A 322 -19.46 1.77 -19.85
N LEU A 323 -20.14 1.34 -20.90
CA LEU A 323 -20.08 -0.05 -21.30
C LEU A 323 -18.67 -0.42 -21.74
N HIS A 324 -18.02 0.40 -22.56
CA HIS A 324 -16.63 0.17 -22.96
C HIS A 324 -15.71 0.00 -21.77
N GLN A 325 -15.84 0.86 -20.75
CA GLN A 325 -15.02 0.76 -19.56
C GLN A 325 -15.28 -0.46 -18.70
N LEU A 326 -16.57 -0.78 -18.56
CA LEU A 326 -16.95 -1.98 -17.83
C LEU A 326 -16.35 -3.21 -18.51
N LEU A 327 -16.33 -3.22 -19.85
CA LEU A 327 -15.75 -4.31 -20.63
C LEU A 327 -14.22 -4.33 -20.55
N ASP A 328 -13.53 -3.20 -20.64
CA ASP A 328 -12.09 -3.10 -20.50
C ASP A 328 -11.61 -3.54 -19.10
N ARG A 329 -12.30 -3.08 -18.06
CA ARG A 329 -12.04 -3.56 -16.69
C ARG A 329 -12.27 -5.04 -16.55
N GLY A 330 -13.32 -5.55 -17.19
CA GLY A 330 -13.65 -6.94 -17.20
C GLY A 330 -12.55 -7.79 -17.78
N GLU A 331 -12.02 -7.38 -18.89
CA GLU A 331 -10.91 -8.08 -19.53
C GLU A 331 -9.67 -8.11 -18.64
N GLY A 332 -9.26 -6.97 -18.06
CA GLY A 332 -8.13 -6.90 -17.15
C GLY A 332 -8.32 -7.80 -15.92
N PHE A 333 -9.48 -7.70 -15.27
CA PHE A 333 -9.79 -8.50 -14.08
C PHE A 333 -9.82 -10.01 -14.36
N MET A 334 -10.35 -10.42 -15.52
CA MET A 334 -10.33 -11.84 -15.93
C MET A 334 -8.91 -12.30 -16.25
N THR A 335 -8.08 -11.44 -16.81
CA THR A 335 -6.68 -11.75 -17.10
C THR A 335 -5.88 -11.99 -15.82
N ASP A 336 -6.02 -11.13 -14.83
CA ASP A 336 -5.35 -11.29 -13.53
C ASP A 336 -5.80 -12.59 -12.82
N ALA A 337 -7.09 -12.87 -12.86
CA ALA A 337 -7.63 -14.11 -12.29
C ALA A 337 -7.10 -15.36 -13.02
N LEU A 338 -6.99 -15.31 -14.34
CA LEU A 338 -6.45 -16.42 -15.16
C LEU A 338 -4.97 -16.64 -14.90
N LEU A 339 -4.18 -15.58 -14.71
CA LEU A 339 -2.77 -15.67 -14.31
C LEU A 339 -2.61 -16.41 -12.99
N LEU A 340 -3.42 -16.05 -11.98
CA LEU A 340 -3.39 -16.77 -10.70
C LEU A 340 -3.74 -18.25 -10.85
N ILE A 341 -4.79 -18.57 -11.63
CA ILE A 341 -5.17 -19.96 -11.89
C ILE A 341 -4.06 -20.72 -12.63
N GLN A 342 -3.39 -20.07 -13.57
CA GLN A 342 -2.23 -20.62 -14.25
C GLN A 342 -1.11 -20.96 -13.26
N PHE A 343 -0.75 -20.05 -12.37
CA PHE A 343 0.26 -20.30 -11.32
C PHE A 343 -0.13 -21.49 -10.44
N ILE A 344 -1.39 -21.58 -10.02
CA ILE A 344 -1.89 -22.70 -9.22
C ILE A 344 -1.83 -24.03 -10.00
N SER A 345 -2.10 -24.03 -11.31
CA SER A 345 -2.20 -25.24 -12.14
C SER A 345 -0.86 -25.75 -12.63
N THR A 346 0.13 -24.88 -12.85
CA THR A 346 1.44 -25.27 -13.41
C THR A 346 2.37 -25.91 -12.39
N ASN A 347 2.14 -25.66 -11.10
CA ASN A 347 2.77 -26.34 -9.95
C ASN A 347 4.31 -26.52 -10.04
N GLN A 348 5.03 -25.66 -10.77
CA GLN A 348 6.45 -25.87 -11.07
C GLN A 348 7.38 -24.78 -10.53
N ASP A 349 6.84 -23.73 -9.93
CA ASP A 349 7.66 -22.60 -9.54
C ASP A 349 7.96 -22.63 -8.03
N ASN A 350 9.15 -23.15 -7.68
CA ASN A 350 9.66 -23.15 -6.32
C ASN A 350 10.00 -21.73 -5.81
N ASP A 351 9.95 -20.73 -6.71
CA ASP A 351 10.27 -19.35 -6.40
C ASP A 351 9.04 -18.54 -5.98
N LEU A 352 7.86 -19.18 -5.93
CA LEU A 352 6.60 -18.56 -5.53
C LEU A 352 6.08 -19.10 -4.18
N VAL A 353 5.49 -18.21 -3.40
CA VAL A 353 4.73 -18.57 -2.19
C VAL A 353 3.24 -18.41 -2.43
N TYR A 354 2.47 -19.41 -2.01
CA TYR A 354 1.01 -19.47 -2.12
C TYR A 354 0.39 -19.48 -0.74
N TRP A 355 -0.67 -18.68 -0.53
CA TRP A 355 -1.39 -18.73 0.73
C TRP A 355 -2.86 -18.35 0.57
N TYR A 356 -3.69 -18.85 1.47
CA TYR A 356 -5.04 -18.35 1.67
C TYR A 356 -5.06 -17.29 2.76
N GLU A 357 -5.88 -16.28 2.57
CA GLU A 357 -6.26 -15.35 3.61
C GLU A 357 -7.78 -15.44 3.79
N GLY A 358 -8.24 -15.73 5.01
CA GLY A 358 -9.63 -15.88 5.32
C GLY A 358 -10.07 -15.07 6.52
N ASN A 359 -11.24 -14.47 6.44
CA ASN A 359 -11.90 -13.87 7.58
C ASN A 359 -13.41 -14.02 7.50
N PHE A 360 -14.06 -14.08 8.65
CA PHE A 360 -15.51 -14.10 8.75
C PHE A 360 -16.05 -12.68 8.77
N ARG A 361 -16.96 -12.39 7.84
CA ARG A 361 -17.65 -11.09 7.77
C ARG A 361 -19.16 -11.27 7.82
N ARG A 362 -19.85 -10.32 8.45
CA ARG A 362 -21.30 -10.34 8.57
C ARG A 362 -21.93 -9.51 7.44
N PHE A 363 -22.82 -10.17 6.66
CA PHE A 363 -23.54 -9.56 5.54
C PHE A 363 -25.01 -9.93 5.61
N GLY A 364 -25.89 -8.94 5.60
CA GLY A 364 -27.34 -9.18 5.63
C GLY A 364 -27.79 -10.08 6.79
N GLY A 365 -27.07 -10.03 7.93
CA GLY A 365 -27.36 -10.86 9.10
C GLY A 365 -26.69 -12.25 9.11
N LYS A 366 -26.10 -12.70 7.99
CA LYS A 366 -25.35 -13.96 7.89
C LYS A 366 -23.86 -13.72 8.02
N THR A 367 -23.15 -14.64 8.67
CA THR A 367 -21.70 -14.64 8.77
C THR A 367 -21.15 -15.53 7.66
N GLU A 368 -20.33 -14.96 6.79
CA GLU A 368 -19.73 -15.65 5.63
C GLU A 368 -18.20 -15.59 5.74
N LEU A 369 -17.55 -16.69 5.33
CA LEU A 369 -16.10 -16.74 5.17
C LEU A 369 -15.72 -16.06 3.85
N VAL A 370 -14.97 -14.97 3.92
CA VAL A 370 -14.34 -14.35 2.76
C VAL A 370 -12.95 -14.95 2.62
N LEU A 371 -12.69 -15.59 1.50
CA LEU A 371 -11.41 -16.20 1.17
C LEU A 371 -10.73 -15.44 0.05
N THR A 372 -9.43 -15.25 0.20
CA THR A 372 -8.54 -14.70 -0.81
C THR A 372 -7.41 -15.70 -1.06
N ALA A 373 -7.21 -16.10 -2.29
CA ALA A 373 -6.03 -16.84 -2.72
C ALA A 373 -4.99 -15.84 -3.20
N ASN A 374 -3.74 -16.03 -2.76
CA ASN A 374 -2.64 -15.12 -3.05
C ASN A 374 -1.42 -15.90 -3.54
N VAL A 375 -0.66 -15.29 -4.45
CA VAL A 375 0.64 -15.76 -4.90
C VAL A 375 1.60 -14.59 -5.03
N ALA A 376 2.84 -14.78 -4.58
CA ALA A 376 3.89 -13.78 -4.70
C ALA A 376 5.25 -14.45 -4.88
N PRO A 377 6.24 -13.77 -5.50
CA PRO A 377 7.62 -14.23 -5.51
C PRO A 377 8.16 -14.33 -4.08
N ILE A 378 8.96 -15.36 -3.81
CA ILE A 378 9.64 -15.52 -2.51
C ILE A 378 10.79 -14.54 -2.42
N ASP A 379 11.57 -14.41 -3.48
CA ASP A 379 12.68 -13.48 -3.61
C ASP A 379 12.40 -12.45 -4.70
N LEU A 380 12.63 -11.18 -4.37
CA LEU A 380 12.42 -10.05 -5.27
C LEU A 380 13.69 -9.65 -6.03
N ALA A 381 14.84 -10.23 -5.70
CA ALA A 381 16.13 -9.83 -6.24
C ALA A 381 16.14 -9.89 -7.76
N SER A 382 15.65 -10.99 -8.34
CA SER A 382 15.56 -11.16 -9.79
C SER A 382 14.59 -10.17 -10.44
N ASP A 383 13.39 -9.99 -9.86
CA ASP A 383 12.39 -9.08 -10.41
C ASP A 383 12.87 -7.62 -10.40
N LEU A 384 13.46 -7.18 -9.29
CA LEU A 384 13.97 -5.81 -9.19
C LEU A 384 15.18 -5.58 -10.07
N SER A 385 16.13 -6.53 -10.13
CA SER A 385 17.31 -6.40 -10.98
C SER A 385 16.96 -6.33 -12.47
N HIS A 386 16.12 -7.25 -12.95
CA HIS A 386 15.77 -7.32 -14.37
C HIS A 386 14.77 -6.23 -14.80
N ASN A 387 13.71 -6.03 -14.02
CA ASN A 387 12.63 -5.16 -14.47
C ASN A 387 12.89 -3.69 -14.16
N LEU A 388 13.61 -3.37 -13.08
CA LEU A 388 13.87 -1.99 -12.67
C LEU A 388 15.29 -1.54 -12.97
N PHE A 389 16.30 -2.21 -12.41
CA PHE A 389 17.67 -1.64 -12.40
C PHE A 389 18.41 -1.81 -13.72
N LYS A 390 18.23 -2.92 -14.41
CA LYS A 390 18.96 -3.24 -15.65
C LYS A 390 18.69 -2.26 -16.81
N SER A 391 17.54 -1.61 -16.80
CA SER A 391 17.16 -0.63 -17.83
C SER A 391 17.66 0.79 -17.55
N LEU A 392 18.35 1.01 -16.41
CA LEU A 392 18.78 2.33 -15.97
C LEU A 392 20.28 2.54 -16.19
N ASP A 393 20.64 3.72 -16.70
CA ASP A 393 22.03 4.17 -16.76
C ASP A 393 22.50 4.71 -15.40
N HIS A 394 21.58 5.34 -14.64
CA HIS A 394 21.86 5.94 -13.33
C HIS A 394 20.76 5.65 -12.32
N CYS A 395 21.15 5.08 -11.19
CA CYS A 395 20.23 4.85 -10.07
C CYS A 395 20.86 5.32 -8.75
N ILE A 396 20.15 6.18 -8.02
CA ILE A 396 20.54 6.62 -6.67
C ILE A 396 19.53 6.09 -5.68
N LEU A 397 19.97 5.24 -4.76
CA LEU A 397 19.17 4.70 -3.68
C LEU A 397 19.58 5.40 -2.38
N THR A 398 18.67 6.12 -1.75
CA THR A 398 18.96 6.88 -0.54
C THR A 398 18.01 6.54 0.59
N SER A 399 18.54 6.43 1.79
CA SER A 399 17.77 6.28 3.02
C SER A 399 18.67 6.45 4.24
N ALA A 400 18.09 6.77 5.37
CA ALA A 400 18.77 6.76 6.66
C ALA A 400 19.12 5.35 7.17
N THR A 401 18.55 4.28 6.56
CA THR A 401 18.55 2.92 7.14
C THR A 401 18.89 1.80 6.14
N LEU A 402 19.67 2.08 5.08
CA LEU A 402 20.10 1.03 4.12
C LEU A 402 21.16 0.10 4.69
N ARG A 403 22.02 0.64 5.56
CA ARG A 403 23.11 -0.12 6.17
C ARG A 403 22.59 -0.90 7.38
N THR A 404 22.93 -2.18 7.45
CA THR A 404 22.78 -3.04 8.62
C THR A 404 24.16 -3.36 9.18
N GLU A 405 24.35 -3.24 10.50
CA GLU A 405 25.67 -3.29 11.12
C GLU A 405 26.64 -2.30 10.47
N THR A 406 27.64 -2.80 9.73
CA THR A 406 28.67 -1.99 9.07
C THR A 406 28.60 -2.02 7.54
N THR A 407 27.72 -2.84 6.94
CA THR A 407 27.69 -3.11 5.49
C THR A 407 26.33 -2.82 4.86
N PHE A 408 26.30 -2.77 3.53
CA PHE A 408 25.09 -2.68 2.71
C PHE A 408 24.66 -4.04 2.15
N ASP A 409 25.39 -5.13 2.47
CA ASP A 409 25.24 -6.44 1.83
C ASP A 409 23.80 -6.97 1.92
N TYR A 410 23.15 -6.80 3.07
CA TYR A 410 21.75 -7.19 3.24
C TYR A 410 20.83 -6.51 2.22
N TYR A 411 20.94 -5.20 2.07
CA TYR A 411 20.11 -4.44 1.13
C TYR A 411 20.43 -4.78 -0.33
N LEU A 412 21.71 -4.89 -0.69
CA LEU A 412 22.15 -5.24 -2.04
C LEU A 412 21.66 -6.64 -2.44
N GLN A 413 21.76 -7.61 -1.53
CA GLN A 413 21.23 -8.96 -1.75
C GLN A 413 19.71 -8.92 -1.92
N ARG A 414 19.01 -8.19 -1.07
CA ARG A 414 17.55 -8.11 -1.06
C ARG A 414 16.95 -7.49 -2.32
N THR A 415 17.73 -6.65 -2.99
CA THR A 415 17.35 -5.93 -4.21
C THR A 415 17.98 -6.48 -5.48
N GLY A 416 18.85 -7.50 -5.38
CA GLY A 416 19.53 -8.10 -6.52
C GLY A 416 20.68 -7.28 -7.07
N LEU A 417 21.14 -6.26 -6.34
CA LEU A 417 22.26 -5.39 -6.74
C LEU A 417 23.64 -5.95 -6.37
N ASN A 418 23.73 -7.12 -5.78
CA ASN A 418 24.97 -7.86 -5.50
C ASN A 418 25.37 -8.80 -6.65
N GLY A 419 24.61 -8.82 -7.76
CA GLY A 419 24.90 -9.66 -8.92
C GLY A 419 26.08 -9.13 -9.75
N VAL A 420 26.72 -10.01 -10.50
CA VAL A 420 27.88 -9.71 -11.38
C VAL A 420 27.53 -8.65 -12.45
N GLU A 421 26.26 -8.48 -12.77
CA GLU A 421 25.76 -7.48 -13.73
C GLU A 421 25.85 -6.03 -13.21
N PHE A 422 26.13 -5.84 -11.91
CA PHE A 422 26.17 -4.54 -11.22
C PHE A 422 27.54 -4.25 -10.60
N ASP A 423 28.62 -4.43 -11.35
CA ASP A 423 30.01 -4.23 -10.87
C ASP A 423 30.31 -2.77 -10.44
N ASP A 424 29.51 -1.79 -10.88
CA ASP A 424 29.68 -0.37 -10.59
C ASP A 424 28.85 0.15 -9.40
N VAL A 425 28.33 -0.71 -8.54
CA VAL A 425 27.59 -0.28 -7.33
C VAL A 425 28.54 0.40 -6.35
N LYS A 426 28.32 1.69 -6.11
CA LYS A 426 29.08 2.49 -5.14
C LYS A 426 28.22 2.75 -3.91
N THR A 427 28.80 2.53 -2.74
CA THR A 427 28.14 2.81 -1.47
C THR A 427 28.83 3.99 -0.77
N ALA A 428 28.03 4.85 -0.12
CA ALA A 428 28.53 5.97 0.65
C ALA A 428 27.74 6.15 1.94
N ILE A 429 28.41 6.61 2.98
CA ILE A 429 27.81 6.92 4.28
C ILE A 429 28.09 8.41 4.53
N PHE A 430 27.04 9.12 4.91
CA PHE A 430 27.11 10.51 5.32
C PHE A 430 26.75 10.61 6.79
N ASP A 431 27.56 11.32 7.55
CA ASP A 431 27.33 11.53 8.97
C ASP A 431 26.08 12.39 9.19
N SER A 432 25.39 12.11 10.28
CA SER A 432 24.24 12.90 10.69
C SER A 432 24.69 14.29 11.17
N PRO A 433 23.96 15.36 10.83
CA PRO A 433 24.22 16.69 11.34
C PRO A 433 23.81 16.86 12.83
N PHE A 434 23.18 15.83 13.41
CA PHE A 434 22.65 15.90 14.78
C PHE A 434 23.66 15.40 15.80
N HIS A 435 23.74 16.09 16.95
CA HIS A 435 24.55 15.71 18.10
C HIS A 435 23.72 14.88 19.07
N TYR A 436 23.40 13.65 18.69
CA TYR A 436 22.42 12.81 19.39
C TYR A 436 22.70 12.62 20.88
N ASN A 437 23.96 12.49 21.33
CA ASN A 437 24.28 12.35 22.75
C ASN A 437 23.95 13.59 23.59
N ASP A 438 23.93 14.78 22.94
CA ASP A 438 23.54 16.03 23.60
C ASP A 438 22.02 16.26 23.53
N GLN A 439 21.37 15.68 22.53
CA GLN A 439 19.95 15.91 22.22
C GLN A 439 19.00 14.85 22.76
N VAL A 440 19.50 13.64 23.02
CA VAL A 440 18.65 12.49 23.38
C VAL A 440 19.12 11.80 24.66
N THR A 441 18.21 11.61 25.60
CA THR A 441 18.42 10.70 26.72
C THR A 441 17.77 9.35 26.41
N TYR A 442 18.56 8.27 26.31
CA TYR A 442 18.07 6.93 26.00
C TYR A 442 17.95 6.08 27.26
N TYR A 443 16.72 5.78 27.67
CA TYR A 443 16.41 4.88 28.77
C TYR A 443 16.03 3.49 28.27
N GLN A 444 16.71 2.48 28.79
CA GLN A 444 16.44 1.07 28.46
C GLN A 444 15.89 0.30 29.67
N TYR A 445 14.65 -0.17 29.58
CA TYR A 445 14.05 -0.98 30.64
C TYR A 445 14.76 -2.34 30.76
N SER A 446 15.16 -2.73 31.96
CA SER A 446 16.02 -3.89 32.20
C SER A 446 15.29 -5.13 32.73
N SER A 447 13.99 -5.03 33.03
CA SER A 447 13.20 -6.16 33.54
C SER A 447 12.33 -6.78 32.45
N SER A 448 12.11 -8.11 32.54
CA SER A 448 11.36 -8.90 31.54
C SER A 448 9.86 -8.61 31.50
N ASP A 449 9.32 -7.82 32.41
CA ASP A 449 7.90 -7.45 32.48
C ASP A 449 7.58 -6.13 31.78
N GLY A 450 8.56 -5.45 31.18
CA GLY A 450 8.39 -4.16 30.50
C GLY A 450 7.31 -4.13 29.41
N GLN A 451 7.01 -5.28 28.83
CA GLN A 451 5.99 -5.40 27.80
C GLN A 451 4.56 -5.64 28.35
N ARG A 452 4.38 -5.74 29.67
CA ARG A 452 3.04 -5.86 30.27
C ARG A 452 2.27 -4.55 30.17
N PRO A 453 0.98 -4.57 29.79
CA PRO A 453 0.18 -3.35 29.65
C PRO A 453 0.16 -2.47 30.90
N GLU A 454 0.22 -3.09 32.09
CA GLU A 454 0.24 -2.39 33.38
C GLU A 454 1.54 -1.61 33.57
N VAL A 455 2.68 -2.20 33.20
CA VAL A 455 3.99 -1.56 33.30
C VAL A 455 4.10 -0.43 32.30
N ILE A 456 3.67 -0.65 31.06
CA ILE A 456 3.62 0.38 30.02
C ILE A 456 2.76 1.57 30.46
N ALA A 457 1.56 1.30 30.99
CA ALA A 457 0.67 2.35 31.48
C ALA A 457 1.29 3.16 32.61
N LYS A 458 1.95 2.51 33.57
CA LYS A 458 2.68 3.16 34.67
C LYS A 458 3.83 4.00 34.15
N THR A 459 4.60 3.51 33.16
CA THR A 459 5.70 4.28 32.53
C THR A 459 5.17 5.53 31.85
N ILE A 460 4.05 5.43 31.10
CA ILE A 460 3.41 6.58 30.45
C ILE A 460 2.98 7.62 31.49
N LEU A 461 2.38 7.20 32.61
CA LEU A 461 1.95 8.10 33.69
C LEU A 461 3.16 8.76 34.37
N ALA A 462 4.20 7.99 34.67
CA ALA A 462 5.45 8.52 35.25
C ALA A 462 6.12 9.55 34.33
N CYS A 463 6.20 9.26 33.04
CA CYS A 463 6.71 10.22 32.06
C CYS A 463 5.86 11.49 31.99
N HIS A 464 4.54 11.34 32.06
CA HIS A 464 3.65 12.52 32.09
C HIS A 464 3.86 13.36 33.37
N GLU A 465 3.95 12.74 34.53
CA GLU A 465 4.18 13.41 35.81
C GLU A 465 5.55 14.10 35.86
N ASN A 466 6.60 13.43 35.36
CA ASN A 466 7.96 13.96 35.44
C ASN A 466 8.25 15.07 34.41
N TYR A 467 7.68 14.93 33.20
CA TYR A 467 8.10 15.77 32.07
C TYR A 467 6.96 16.63 31.49
N ASN A 468 5.71 16.20 31.61
CA ASN A 468 4.52 16.89 31.05
C ASN A 468 4.68 17.32 29.60
N LYS A 469 5.30 16.45 28.79
CA LYS A 469 5.64 16.68 27.38
C LYS A 469 4.81 15.80 26.44
N ARG A 470 4.83 16.12 25.13
CA ARG A 470 4.18 15.30 24.11
C ARG A 470 4.92 13.98 23.92
N MET A 471 4.18 12.89 23.91
CA MET A 471 4.76 11.57 23.78
C MET A 471 4.09 10.70 22.73
N MET A 472 4.87 9.84 22.09
CA MET A 472 4.39 8.79 21.19
C MET A 472 4.84 7.42 21.69
N ILE A 473 3.89 6.50 21.75
CA ILE A 473 4.13 5.12 22.17
C ILE A 473 3.90 4.21 20.98
N LEU A 474 4.94 3.50 20.55
CA LEU A 474 4.92 2.59 19.42
C LEU A 474 4.73 1.14 19.87
N PHE A 475 3.62 0.56 19.44
CA PHE A 475 3.27 -0.84 19.71
C PHE A 475 3.46 -1.68 18.44
N THR A 476 3.86 -2.94 18.62
CA THR A 476 3.85 -3.96 17.57
C THR A 476 2.54 -4.76 17.53
N SER A 477 1.67 -4.58 18.54
CA SER A 477 0.40 -5.32 18.70
C SER A 477 -0.76 -4.40 19.06
N ARG A 478 -1.83 -4.47 18.28
CA ARG A 478 -3.10 -3.76 18.60
C ARG A 478 -3.72 -4.22 19.92
N ALA A 479 -3.66 -5.51 20.21
CA ALA A 479 -4.21 -6.05 21.45
C ALA A 479 -3.50 -5.43 22.67
N GLN A 480 -2.19 -5.28 22.60
CA GLN A 480 -1.39 -4.66 23.65
C GLN A 480 -1.70 -3.16 23.78
N LEU A 481 -1.83 -2.43 22.66
CA LEU A 481 -2.27 -1.03 22.64
C LEU A 481 -3.65 -0.88 23.30
N GLU A 482 -4.64 -1.69 22.90
CA GLU A 482 -6.01 -1.64 23.45
C GLU A 482 -6.04 -1.95 24.95
N ALA A 483 -5.26 -2.95 25.40
CA ALA A 483 -5.14 -3.29 26.81
C ALA A 483 -4.52 -2.15 27.63
N THR A 484 -3.43 -1.55 27.14
CA THR A 484 -2.78 -0.39 27.78
C THR A 484 -3.72 0.81 27.84
N LEU A 485 -4.41 1.11 26.74
CA LEU A 485 -5.40 2.20 26.69
C LEU A 485 -6.52 2.00 27.72
N LYS A 486 -7.03 0.78 27.85
CA LYS A 486 -8.08 0.45 28.84
C LYS A 486 -7.61 0.71 30.27
N ILE A 487 -6.35 0.37 30.60
CA ILE A 487 -5.77 0.62 31.92
C ILE A 487 -5.63 2.13 32.16
N LEU A 488 -5.09 2.88 31.20
CA LEU A 488 -4.97 4.34 31.29
C LEU A 488 -6.34 4.99 31.52
N GLN A 489 -7.34 4.65 30.71
CA GLN A 489 -8.70 5.17 30.83
C GLN A 489 -9.40 4.73 32.12
N GLY A 490 -8.98 3.64 32.75
CA GLY A 490 -9.47 3.17 34.05
C GLY A 490 -8.89 3.93 35.23
N SER A 491 -7.74 4.59 35.08
CA SER A 491 -7.07 5.33 36.17
C SER A 491 -7.62 6.75 36.32
N PRO A 492 -7.62 7.32 37.54
CA PRO A 492 -8.10 8.69 37.78
C PRO A 492 -7.30 9.73 36.99
N ILE A 493 -5.98 9.60 36.93
CA ILE A 493 -5.06 10.49 36.21
C ILE A 493 -5.26 10.30 34.70
N GLY A 494 -5.25 9.05 34.22
CA GLY A 494 -5.33 8.75 32.79
C GLY A 494 -6.63 9.19 32.11
N LYS A 495 -7.75 9.32 32.87
CA LYS A 495 -9.00 9.89 32.36
C LYS A 495 -8.91 11.37 32.00
N GLN A 496 -7.99 12.09 32.58
CA GLN A 496 -7.78 13.52 32.35
C GLN A 496 -6.75 13.81 31.26
N LEU A 497 -6.00 12.79 30.82
CA LEU A 497 -4.93 12.94 29.85
C LEU A 497 -5.48 13.03 28.42
N PRO A 498 -4.89 13.88 27.56
CA PRO A 498 -5.22 13.96 26.14
C PRO A 498 -4.61 12.77 25.37
N ILE A 499 -5.28 11.61 25.43
CA ILE A 499 -4.81 10.36 24.81
C ILE A 499 -5.43 10.19 23.43
N PHE A 500 -4.59 10.11 22.42
CA PHE A 500 -4.92 9.87 21.03
C PHE A 500 -4.51 8.45 20.64
N ALA A 501 -5.46 7.54 20.54
CA ALA A 501 -5.17 6.13 20.27
C ALA A 501 -5.64 5.71 18.88
N GLN A 502 -4.79 4.99 18.15
CA GLN A 502 -5.14 4.41 16.86
C GLN A 502 -6.17 3.29 17.02
N LYS A 503 -7.41 3.57 16.59
CA LYS A 503 -8.51 2.60 16.48
C LYS A 503 -8.78 2.27 15.01
N ARG A 504 -9.61 1.24 14.73
CA ARG A 504 -9.94 0.83 13.35
C ARG A 504 -10.52 1.95 12.47
N GLN A 505 -11.21 2.91 13.06
CA GLN A 505 -11.94 3.98 12.36
C GLN A 505 -11.37 5.37 12.59
N THR A 506 -10.26 5.50 13.33
CA THR A 506 -9.64 6.81 13.56
C THR A 506 -8.76 7.22 12.38
N SER A 507 -9.01 8.42 11.87
CA SER A 507 -8.15 9.04 10.87
C SER A 507 -6.78 9.37 11.49
N ARG A 508 -5.71 8.96 10.82
CA ARG A 508 -4.33 9.32 11.19
C ARG A 508 -4.14 10.83 11.27
N ILE A 509 -4.69 11.56 10.30
CA ILE A 509 -4.66 13.04 10.27
C ILE A 509 -5.37 13.63 11.50
N GLY A 510 -6.50 13.05 11.89
CA GLY A 510 -7.22 13.48 13.09
C GLY A 510 -6.41 13.29 14.38
N LEU A 511 -5.68 12.18 14.52
CA LEU A 511 -4.82 11.92 15.67
C LEU A 511 -3.64 12.91 15.73
N ILE A 512 -3.00 13.17 14.60
CA ILE A 512 -1.91 14.16 14.48
C ILE A 512 -2.41 15.57 14.81
N ARG A 513 -3.59 15.95 14.28
CA ARG A 513 -4.21 17.25 14.60
C ARG A 513 -4.48 17.38 16.10
N GLY A 514 -4.94 16.33 16.77
CA GLY A 514 -5.11 16.31 18.22
C GLY A 514 -3.79 16.55 18.94
N MET A 515 -2.68 15.95 18.50
CA MET A 515 -1.34 16.19 19.04
C MET A 515 -0.92 17.66 18.89
N HIS A 516 -1.20 18.30 17.75
CA HIS A 516 -0.92 19.71 17.53
C HIS A 516 -1.68 20.64 18.48
N GLN A 517 -2.92 20.28 18.84
CA GLN A 517 -3.80 21.11 19.67
C GLN A 517 -3.53 20.99 21.17
N THR A 518 -2.66 20.09 21.59
CA THR A 518 -2.33 19.85 23.01
C THR A 518 -0.84 20.04 23.25
N SER A 519 -0.47 20.52 24.46
CA SER A 519 0.94 20.69 24.85
C SER A 519 1.59 19.42 25.41
N ASN A 520 0.78 18.44 25.82
CA ASN A 520 1.20 17.20 26.47
C ASN A 520 0.43 15.98 25.97
N GLY A 521 0.06 15.97 24.67
CA GLY A 521 -0.67 14.90 24.02
C GLY A 521 0.08 13.57 24.06
N ILE A 522 -0.68 12.47 24.22
CA ILE A 522 -0.16 11.11 24.26
C ILE A 522 -0.72 10.33 23.07
N LEU A 523 0.14 9.99 22.13
CA LEU A 523 -0.23 9.23 20.93
C LEU A 523 0.13 7.75 21.08
N LEU A 524 -0.87 6.87 21.02
CA LEU A 524 -0.69 5.42 20.99
C LEU A 524 -0.85 4.93 19.56
N GLY A 525 0.24 4.44 18.94
CA GLY A 525 0.27 4.00 17.54
C GLY A 525 0.83 2.60 17.34
N THR A 526 0.44 1.98 16.21
CA THR A 526 1.02 0.72 15.71
C THR A 526 1.77 1.00 14.40
N ASN A 527 2.02 -0.03 13.58
CA ASN A 527 2.85 0.01 12.37
C ASN A 527 2.71 1.28 11.50
N ALA A 528 1.50 1.81 11.36
CA ALA A 528 1.26 3.03 10.58
C ALA A 528 1.94 4.30 11.15
N PHE A 529 2.43 4.25 12.38
CA PHE A 529 3.15 5.35 13.05
C PHE A 529 4.66 5.10 13.15
N TRP A 530 5.14 3.90 12.82
CA TRP A 530 6.57 3.62 12.69
C TRP A 530 7.17 4.37 11.49
N GLU A 531 6.39 4.53 10.42
CA GLU A 531 6.81 5.14 9.17
C GLU A 531 5.89 6.30 8.74
N GLY A 532 6.44 7.30 8.06
CA GLY A 532 5.66 8.33 7.37
C GLY A 532 4.87 9.32 8.25
N VAL A 533 5.17 9.48 9.54
CA VAL A 533 4.64 10.57 10.38
C VAL A 533 5.74 11.60 10.58
N ASP A 534 5.45 12.84 10.23
CA ASP A 534 6.32 13.96 10.52
C ASP A 534 5.75 14.76 11.71
N LEU A 535 6.51 14.76 12.82
CA LEU A 535 6.18 15.48 14.06
C LEU A 535 7.41 16.32 14.47
N PRO A 536 7.71 17.41 13.76
CA PRO A 536 8.92 18.20 14.00
C PRO A 536 8.85 19.00 15.31
N GLY A 537 10.00 19.23 15.89
CA GLY A 537 10.17 20.08 17.06
C GLY A 537 9.44 19.51 18.28
N ASN A 538 8.84 20.37 19.04
CA ASN A 538 8.14 20.01 20.28
C ASN A 538 6.84 19.19 20.07
N LEU A 539 6.51 18.76 18.85
CA LEU A 539 5.38 17.86 18.60
C LEU A 539 5.65 16.42 19.02
N LEU A 540 6.93 16.05 19.19
CA LEU A 540 7.33 14.77 19.76
C LEU A 540 8.60 14.99 20.60
N GLU A 541 8.46 14.84 21.92
CA GLU A 541 9.55 15.04 22.87
C GLU A 541 9.88 13.76 23.65
N ILE A 542 8.93 12.79 23.70
CA ILE A 542 9.15 11.48 24.33
C ILE A 542 8.68 10.39 23.37
N LEU A 543 9.58 9.48 23.05
CA LEU A 543 9.29 8.31 22.22
C LEU A 543 9.47 7.04 23.04
N ILE A 544 8.42 6.21 23.13
CA ILE A 544 8.46 4.92 23.83
C ILE A 544 8.26 3.78 22.82
N ILE A 545 9.24 2.91 22.69
CA ILE A 545 9.13 1.65 21.94
C ILE A 545 8.83 0.52 22.93
N VAL A 546 7.65 -0.08 22.80
CA VAL A 546 7.19 -1.11 23.73
C VAL A 546 7.89 -2.45 23.50
N LYS A 547 8.12 -2.79 22.22
CA LYS A 547 8.69 -4.06 21.81
C LYS A 547 9.48 -3.89 20.52
N MET A 548 10.60 -4.63 20.38
CA MET A 548 11.35 -4.65 19.14
C MET A 548 10.48 -5.08 17.96
N PRO A 549 10.56 -4.39 16.81
CA PRO A 549 9.61 -4.52 15.70
C PRO A 549 9.93 -5.70 14.77
N PHE A 550 10.06 -6.90 15.33
CA PHE A 550 10.17 -8.11 14.54
C PHE A 550 8.88 -8.39 13.78
N ASP A 551 9.03 -8.85 12.54
CA ASP A 551 7.92 -9.38 11.77
C ASP A 551 7.30 -10.60 12.43
N VAL A 552 6.02 -10.84 12.12
CA VAL A 552 5.35 -12.06 12.57
C VAL A 552 5.89 -13.25 11.77
N PRO A 553 6.56 -14.23 12.42
CA PRO A 553 7.23 -15.32 11.70
C PRO A 553 6.30 -16.22 10.89
N THR A 554 4.99 -16.15 11.15
CA THR A 554 3.96 -16.93 10.44
C THR A 554 3.38 -16.19 9.24
N GLU A 555 3.77 -14.93 9.00
CA GLU A 555 3.39 -14.22 7.78
C GLU A 555 3.96 -14.94 6.55
N PRO A 556 3.15 -15.17 5.49
CA PRO A 556 3.54 -16.02 4.37
C PRO A 556 4.87 -15.63 3.72
N LEU A 557 5.04 -14.36 3.40
CA LEU A 557 6.27 -13.85 2.77
C LEU A 557 7.48 -13.96 3.70
N VAL A 558 7.30 -13.60 4.98
CA VAL A 558 8.37 -13.69 6.00
C VAL A 558 8.84 -15.13 6.18
N LYS A 559 7.87 -16.06 6.24
CA LYS A 559 8.17 -17.47 6.41
C LYS A 559 8.84 -18.05 5.16
N ALA A 560 8.29 -17.80 3.99
CA ALA A 560 8.82 -18.35 2.73
C ALA A 560 10.25 -17.86 2.45
N TYR A 561 10.49 -16.55 2.61
CA TYR A 561 11.85 -16.01 2.44
C TYR A 561 12.82 -16.54 3.51
N GLY A 562 12.36 -16.70 4.75
CA GLY A 562 13.15 -17.33 5.80
C GLY A 562 13.49 -18.79 5.50
N ASP A 563 12.53 -19.57 4.97
CA ASP A 563 12.74 -20.96 4.54
C ASP A 563 13.75 -21.01 3.37
N LEU A 564 13.70 -20.06 2.43
CA LEU A 564 14.66 -19.94 1.34
C LEU A 564 16.09 -19.70 1.88
N ILE A 565 16.28 -18.76 2.80
CA ILE A 565 17.58 -18.49 3.42
C ILE A 565 18.13 -19.74 4.12
N GLU A 566 17.30 -20.48 4.86
CA GLU A 566 17.71 -21.71 5.54
C GLU A 566 18.09 -22.82 4.55
N SER A 567 17.41 -22.92 3.42
CA SER A 567 17.76 -23.87 2.35
C SER A 567 19.13 -23.58 1.72
N GLN A 568 19.55 -22.31 1.73
CA GLN A 568 20.85 -21.84 1.27
C GLN A 568 21.95 -21.93 2.35
N GLY A 569 21.65 -22.49 3.53
CA GLY A 569 22.58 -22.65 4.65
C GLY A 569 22.71 -21.41 5.55
N GLY A 570 21.87 -20.40 5.35
CA GLY A 570 21.82 -19.21 6.19
C GLY A 570 20.93 -19.39 7.43
N SER A 571 20.83 -18.32 8.22
CA SER A 571 19.95 -18.25 9.39
C SER A 571 18.79 -17.30 9.13
N ARG A 572 17.56 -17.79 9.16
CA ARG A 572 16.34 -16.96 9.07
C ARG A 572 16.38 -15.78 10.03
N PHE A 573 16.86 -16.02 11.25
CA PHE A 573 16.92 -14.97 12.27
C PHE A 573 18.02 -13.95 11.97
N MET A 574 19.26 -14.40 11.76
CA MET A 574 20.43 -13.51 11.62
C MET A 574 20.46 -12.81 10.25
N ASN A 575 20.09 -13.52 9.17
CA ASN A 575 20.20 -12.99 7.81
C ASN A 575 18.92 -12.31 7.31
N TYR A 576 17.80 -12.35 8.09
CA TYR A 576 16.56 -11.69 7.68
C TYR A 576 15.84 -10.98 8.83
N ALA A 577 15.37 -11.71 9.86
CA ALA A 577 14.48 -11.13 10.86
C ALA A 577 15.17 -10.03 11.69
N LEU A 578 16.44 -10.21 12.03
CA LEU A 578 17.21 -9.24 12.80
C LEU A 578 17.51 -7.97 11.99
N PRO A 579 18.08 -8.04 10.77
CA PRO A 579 18.29 -6.86 9.92
C PRO A 579 17.02 -6.03 9.71
N GLU A 580 15.89 -6.64 9.32
CA GLU A 580 14.61 -5.96 9.13
C GLU A 580 14.12 -5.26 10.40
N SER A 581 14.25 -5.93 11.54
CA SER A 581 13.85 -5.37 12.83
C SER A 581 14.73 -4.19 13.25
N VAL A 582 16.04 -4.26 13.01
CA VAL A 582 16.99 -3.16 13.28
C VAL A 582 16.69 -1.94 12.38
N ILE A 583 16.42 -2.15 11.11
CA ILE A 583 16.02 -1.07 10.19
C ILE A 583 14.79 -0.34 10.72
N ARG A 584 13.73 -1.06 11.08
CA ARG A 584 12.50 -0.45 11.64
C ARG A 584 12.73 0.23 12.98
N PHE A 585 13.55 -0.35 13.83
CA PHE A 585 13.89 0.25 15.13
C PHE A 585 14.57 1.60 14.96
N ARG A 586 15.56 1.71 14.05
CA ARG A 586 16.21 2.98 13.69
C ARG A 586 15.24 4.00 13.12
N GLN A 587 14.30 3.56 12.28
CA GLN A 587 13.24 4.43 11.74
C GLN A 587 12.34 4.98 12.85
N GLY A 588 11.99 4.12 13.82
CA GLY A 588 11.26 4.55 15.02
C GLY A 588 12.01 5.63 15.78
N PHE A 589 13.29 5.40 16.08
CA PHE A 589 14.17 6.37 16.75
C PHE A 589 14.26 7.69 15.97
N GLY A 590 14.46 7.64 14.66
CA GLY A 590 14.57 8.80 13.78
C GLY A 590 13.34 9.72 13.76
N ARG A 591 12.24 9.36 14.45
CA ARG A 591 11.07 10.23 14.63
C ARG A 591 11.30 11.31 15.69
N LEU A 592 12.21 11.07 16.63
CA LEU A 592 12.39 11.92 17.80
C LEU A 592 13.16 13.22 17.46
N ILE A 593 14.22 13.13 16.67
CA ILE A 593 15.07 14.26 16.30
C ILE A 593 14.91 14.57 14.81
N ARG A 594 14.50 15.79 14.48
CA ARG A 594 14.24 16.30 13.13
C ARG A 594 15.02 17.55 12.79
N THR A 595 15.43 18.28 13.82
CA THR A 595 16.22 19.52 13.70
C THR A 595 17.39 19.49 14.66
N THR A 596 18.35 20.38 14.45
CA THR A 596 19.52 20.54 15.33
C THR A 596 19.16 21.11 16.71
N TYR A 597 17.93 21.56 16.91
CA TYR A 597 17.44 22.14 18.18
C TYR A 597 16.49 21.23 18.92
N ASP A 598 16.13 20.07 18.33
CA ASP A 598 15.23 19.13 18.99
C ASP A 598 15.95 18.42 20.12
N GLU A 599 15.26 18.24 21.23
CA GLU A 599 15.68 17.44 22.38
C GLU A 599 14.59 16.42 22.71
N GLY A 600 14.97 15.26 23.18
CA GLY A 600 13.98 14.25 23.47
C GLY A 600 14.44 13.10 24.37
N ILE A 601 13.45 12.35 24.84
CA ILE A 601 13.65 11.15 25.64
C ILE A 601 13.22 9.94 24.81
N PHE A 602 14.12 9.01 24.67
CA PHE A 602 13.89 7.72 24.02
C PHE A 602 13.82 6.61 25.07
N ILE A 603 12.73 5.87 25.12
CA ILE A 603 12.52 4.79 26.09
C ILE A 603 12.22 3.49 25.35
N VAL A 604 12.95 2.43 25.66
CA VAL A 604 12.68 1.09 25.14
C VAL A 604 12.30 0.16 26.29
N MET A 605 11.12 -0.46 26.17
CA MET A 605 10.57 -1.34 27.21
C MET A 605 10.92 -2.81 27.02
N ASP A 606 11.66 -3.15 25.97
CA ASP A 606 12.04 -4.52 25.64
C ASP A 606 13.41 -4.86 26.19
N ASP A 607 13.47 -5.65 27.26
CA ASP A 607 14.69 -6.05 27.97
C ASP A 607 15.66 -6.88 27.13
N ARG A 608 15.20 -7.44 26.00
CA ARG A 608 16.02 -8.29 25.13
C ARG A 608 17.19 -7.52 24.50
N ILE A 609 17.13 -6.18 24.43
CA ILE A 609 18.26 -5.36 23.99
C ILE A 609 19.48 -5.56 24.91
N ILE A 610 19.26 -5.66 26.22
CA ILE A 610 20.34 -5.90 27.18
C ILE A 610 20.61 -7.41 27.37
N ASN A 611 19.54 -8.21 27.45
CA ASN A 611 19.60 -9.58 27.93
C ASN A 611 19.85 -10.63 26.84
N LYS A 612 19.84 -10.26 25.56
CA LYS A 612 20.10 -11.16 24.42
C LYS A 612 21.33 -10.71 23.64
N ARG A 613 22.13 -11.67 23.16
CA ARG A 613 23.34 -11.39 22.36
C ARG A 613 23.07 -10.54 21.12
N TYR A 614 21.95 -10.76 20.45
CA TYR A 614 21.57 -10.00 19.28
C TYR A 614 21.07 -8.58 19.63
N GLY A 615 20.84 -8.27 20.89
CA GLY A 615 20.42 -6.95 21.35
C GLY A 615 21.45 -5.87 21.05
N VAL A 616 22.73 -6.25 20.98
CA VAL A 616 23.84 -5.37 20.57
C VAL A 616 23.57 -4.74 19.19
N ALA A 617 22.99 -5.48 18.23
CA ALA A 617 22.65 -4.92 16.91
C ALA A 617 21.67 -3.76 16.99
N PHE A 618 20.79 -3.73 17.99
CA PHE A 618 19.86 -2.60 18.21
C PHE A 618 20.55 -1.43 18.92
N SER A 619 21.31 -1.69 19.99
CA SER A 619 22.03 -0.63 20.69
C SER A 619 23.05 0.07 19.79
N ASP A 620 23.84 -0.68 19.03
CA ASP A 620 24.83 -0.14 18.10
C ASP A 620 24.21 0.57 16.88
N SER A 621 22.92 0.30 16.62
CA SER A 621 22.20 0.96 15.52
C SER A 621 21.81 2.41 15.84
N ILE A 622 21.83 2.80 17.10
CA ILE A 622 21.46 4.14 17.56
C ILE A 622 22.71 4.85 18.13
N PRO A 623 23.02 6.07 17.68
CA PRO A 623 24.21 6.81 18.12
C PRO A 623 23.99 7.53 19.47
N VAL A 624 23.46 6.83 20.47
CA VAL A 624 23.19 7.37 21.81
C VAL A 624 23.49 6.30 22.85
N ASP A 625 24.18 6.67 23.91
CA ASP A 625 24.46 5.75 25.00
C ASP A 625 23.19 5.41 25.79
N LEU A 626 22.97 4.12 26.03
CA LEU A 626 21.81 3.64 26.76
C LEU A 626 22.00 3.72 28.28
N ILE A 627 20.96 4.16 28.98
CA ILE A 627 20.90 4.20 30.44
C ILE A 627 19.91 3.12 30.90
N PRO A 628 20.39 2.02 31.53
CA PRO A 628 19.48 0.99 32.02
C PRO A 628 18.69 1.50 33.22
N PHE A 629 17.38 1.18 33.27
CA PHE A 629 16.53 1.46 34.43
C PHE A 629 15.61 0.27 34.72
N LYS A 630 15.18 0.16 35.96
CA LYS A 630 14.25 -0.85 36.44
C LYS A 630 13.07 -0.25 37.17
N GLU A 631 13.33 0.74 37.98
CA GLU A 631 12.32 1.46 38.76
C GLU A 631 11.95 2.78 38.07
N LEU A 632 10.67 3.14 38.10
CA LEU A 632 10.18 4.34 37.39
C LEU A 632 10.71 5.67 37.99
N ASN A 633 11.17 5.66 39.22
CA ASN A 633 11.82 6.81 39.87
C ASN A 633 13.26 7.06 39.35
N GLU A 634 13.83 6.12 38.61
CA GLU A 634 15.12 6.27 37.93
C GLU A 634 15.00 7.08 36.63
N LEU A 635 13.79 7.24 36.11
CA LEU A 635 13.50 8.19 35.04
C LEU A 635 13.71 9.60 35.60
N GLY A 636 14.78 10.25 35.18
CA GLY A 636 15.18 11.57 35.69
C GLY A 636 14.09 12.62 35.57
N LYS A 637 14.23 13.72 36.32
CA LYS A 637 13.43 14.92 36.12
C LYS A 637 14.25 15.89 35.28
N PHE A 638 13.65 16.47 34.24
CA PHE A 638 14.23 17.58 33.47
C PHE A 638 14.26 18.86 34.29
#